data_801cc65a3a91e5d597e0cb4bafa148b5
#
_entry.id   801cc65a3a91e5d597e0cb4bafa148b5
#
_cell.length_a   1.000
_cell.length_b   1.000
_cell.length_c   1.000
_cell.angle_alpha   90.00
_cell.angle_beta   90.00
_cell.angle_gamma   90.00
#
_symmetry.space_group_name_H-M   'P 1'
#
loop_
_entity.id
_entity.type
_entity.pdbx_description
1 polymer ?
#
loop_
_entity_poly.entity_id
_entity_poly.type
_entity_poly.pdbx_seq_one_letter_code
_entity_poly.pdbx_strand_id
1 'polypeptide(L)'
;MITLPAYCHDPFSYRRRKTRVVSIGDVPLGGDYPIRIQSMTISDTMDTAATVAETIQLVEAGCEIVRITAPSLNEAENLRHIKAELHRRGIRVPLVADIHFTPNAALKAAEYVEKVRINPGNYADKKKFATREYSDNEYQAELERIEARFKPLVLKLKQYGVAMRIGTNHGSLSDRIMNRFGDTPEGMVESALEFVRICERYDYHDIVLSMKASNPLVMIQAYRLLAARMAEEGMDYPFHLGVTEAGDGEEGRVKSAIGIGSLLEDGIGDTIRVSLTEDSVHEIPAAYAIAKPYNARLAAPNQKASLPVCVSTRTAPLPQESRNPYGYRRRPSDEVRLGDLQVGGAQPVRVELATTVPLADVDGTLAQIQALSTPAQPGAPVCEMVRLQATSGADLEAFARLRQRLPAAGLSVPLSLCLPLALLDSLPTLPEAAKLITAPDPLLPEGPWHEQVRRGAALVARHGVGLEWTLRLETIPHFLRAAYGATIEGLAYTASRLVELCREVAVPDVMVSLDTAPAVAAYRFLAAHLDSQGLAVPLHVKTPALRGRTAALFQGSIWLGTLLCDGLGDSLQIDSDLPAAEAISLSYNILQAARLRMSKTEFISCPSCGRTLFNLQTTTERIKSRMSHLKDVKIAIMGCIVNGP
;
A
#
# COMPACT_ATOMS: atom_id res chain seq x y z
N MET A 1 11.35 20.45 18.91
CA MET A 1 10.72 19.46 18.02
C MET A 1 11.04 18.09 18.58
N ILE A 2 10.03 17.27 18.86
CA ILE A 2 10.25 15.88 19.25
C ILE A 2 10.74 15.18 17.99
N THR A 3 11.97 14.68 18.00
CA THR A 3 12.52 13.92 16.88
C THR A 3 11.78 12.59 16.88
N LEU A 4 10.95 12.33 15.85
CA LEU A 4 10.27 11.05 15.70
C LEU A 4 11.31 9.96 15.43
N PRO A 5 11.16 8.76 16.02
CA PRO A 5 12.08 7.66 15.80
C PRO A 5 12.06 7.15 14.36
N ALA A 6 13.17 6.60 13.88
CA ALA A 6 13.26 6.02 12.55
C ALA A 6 12.56 4.64 12.51
N TYR A 7 11.67 4.42 11.55
CA TYR A 7 10.94 3.17 11.36
C TYR A 7 11.60 2.21 10.36
N CYS A 8 12.46 2.73 9.49
CA CYS A 8 13.23 1.98 8.51
C CYS A 8 14.66 2.55 8.41
N HIS A 9 15.53 1.84 7.72
CA HIS A 9 16.92 2.27 7.55
C HIS A 9 17.04 3.57 6.73
N ASP A 10 16.26 3.66 5.65
CA ASP A 10 16.28 4.78 4.71
C ASP A 10 14.97 4.77 3.90
N PRO A 11 14.13 5.81 3.96
CA PRO A 11 12.87 5.87 3.22
C PRO A 11 13.05 5.99 1.70
N PHE A 12 14.26 6.30 1.23
CA PHE A 12 14.62 6.52 -0.17
C PHE A 12 15.35 5.33 -0.80
N SER A 13 15.60 4.26 -0.03
CA SER A 13 16.29 3.08 -0.52
C SER A 13 15.79 1.82 0.19
N TYR A 14 15.45 0.80 -0.61
CA TYR A 14 14.97 -0.44 -0.06
C TYR A 14 16.06 -1.19 0.70
N ARG A 15 15.79 -1.44 1.98
CA ARG A 15 16.59 -2.34 2.81
C ARG A 15 15.66 -3.08 3.77
N ARG A 16 15.65 -4.41 3.71
CA ARG A 16 14.85 -5.20 4.63
C ARG A 16 15.29 -4.98 6.07
N ARG A 17 14.31 -4.75 6.96
CA ARG A 17 14.52 -4.67 8.40
C ARG A 17 15.08 -6.01 8.90
N LYS A 18 16.20 -5.98 9.61
CA LYS A 18 16.74 -7.18 10.26
C LYS A 18 15.87 -7.55 11.45
N THR A 19 15.45 -8.80 11.48
CA THR A 19 14.69 -9.39 12.59
C THR A 19 15.40 -10.66 13.05
N ARG A 20 15.14 -11.07 14.29
CA ARG A 20 15.52 -12.42 14.73
C ARG A 20 14.75 -13.46 13.93
N VAL A 21 15.27 -14.66 13.90
CA VAL A 21 14.58 -15.82 13.31
C VAL A 21 13.69 -16.45 14.36
N VAL A 22 12.41 -16.66 14.01
CA VAL A 22 11.45 -17.43 14.80
C VAL A 22 11.01 -18.64 13.99
N SER A 23 11.17 -19.84 14.53
CA SER A 23 10.76 -21.07 13.87
C SER A 23 9.32 -21.43 14.22
N ILE A 24 8.51 -21.68 13.20
CA ILE A 24 7.16 -22.21 13.36
C ILE A 24 7.19 -23.67 12.91
N GLY A 25 7.48 -24.58 13.82
CA GLY A 25 7.88 -25.92 13.44
C GLY A 25 9.12 -25.88 12.54
N ASP A 26 9.04 -26.52 11.38
CA ASP A 26 10.12 -26.56 10.40
C ASP A 26 10.18 -25.34 9.46
N VAL A 27 9.30 -24.34 9.64
CA VAL A 27 9.25 -23.13 8.81
C VAL A 27 9.85 -21.95 9.57
N PRO A 28 11.11 -21.57 9.29
CA PRO A 28 11.72 -20.38 9.84
C PRO A 28 11.17 -19.11 9.15
N LEU A 29 10.99 -18.04 9.92
CA LEU A 29 10.61 -16.72 9.43
C LEU A 29 11.43 -15.62 10.11
N GLY A 30 11.59 -14.49 9.44
CA GLY A 30 12.50 -13.41 9.89
C GLY A 30 13.91 -13.60 9.35
N GLY A 31 14.84 -12.76 9.80
CA GLY A 31 16.23 -12.76 9.30
C GLY A 31 16.30 -12.63 7.79
N ASP A 32 17.07 -13.52 7.16
CA ASP A 32 17.25 -13.56 5.71
C ASP A 32 16.32 -14.58 5.01
N TYR A 33 15.39 -15.17 5.75
CA TYR A 33 14.40 -16.09 5.16
C TYR A 33 13.35 -15.35 4.32
N PRO A 34 12.77 -16.02 3.30
CA PRO A 34 11.74 -15.40 2.47
C PRO A 34 10.50 -15.03 3.28
N ILE A 35 9.77 -14.03 2.79
CA ILE A 35 8.46 -13.66 3.34
C ILE A 35 7.52 -14.84 3.17
N ARG A 36 6.98 -15.37 4.28
CA ARG A 36 6.16 -16.56 4.32
C ARG A 36 4.69 -16.26 4.05
N ILE A 37 4.04 -17.15 3.33
CA ILE A 37 2.61 -17.05 3.03
C ILE A 37 1.80 -17.86 4.04
N GLN A 38 0.90 -17.18 4.74
CA GLN A 38 -0.02 -17.79 5.69
C GLN A 38 -1.48 -17.56 5.25
N SER A 39 -2.34 -18.56 5.42
CA SER A 39 -3.80 -18.41 5.34
C SER A 39 -4.48 -19.13 6.52
N MET A 40 -5.81 -19.25 6.50
CA MET A 40 -6.56 -19.92 7.56
C MET A 40 -7.78 -20.66 7.01
N THR A 41 -8.19 -21.68 7.76
CA THR A 41 -9.44 -22.40 7.51
C THR A 41 -10.66 -21.58 7.93
N ILE A 42 -11.76 -21.79 7.21
CA ILE A 42 -13.09 -21.21 7.51
C ILE A 42 -14.08 -22.28 8.02
N SER A 43 -13.76 -23.56 7.84
CA SER A 43 -14.56 -24.68 8.35
C SER A 43 -14.68 -24.67 9.87
N ASP A 44 -15.74 -25.31 10.37
CA ASP A 44 -15.90 -25.56 11.80
C ASP A 44 -14.75 -26.46 12.30
N THR A 45 -14.01 -25.98 13.29
CA THR A 45 -12.86 -26.69 13.85
C THR A 45 -13.26 -28.01 14.51
N MET A 46 -14.53 -28.17 14.91
CA MET A 46 -15.04 -29.45 15.42
C MET A 46 -15.32 -30.48 14.32
N ASP A 47 -15.47 -30.03 13.07
CA ASP A 47 -15.46 -30.94 11.89
C ASP A 47 -14.02 -31.21 11.45
N THR A 48 -13.42 -32.23 12.03
CA THR A 48 -12.05 -32.66 11.71
C THR A 48 -11.87 -32.95 10.23
N ALA A 49 -12.85 -33.60 9.57
CA ALA A 49 -12.73 -34.00 8.18
C ALA A 49 -12.72 -32.79 7.24
N ALA A 50 -13.63 -31.84 7.45
CA ALA A 50 -13.71 -30.60 6.68
C ALA A 50 -12.45 -29.73 6.88
N THR A 51 -12.01 -29.56 8.13
CA THR A 51 -10.81 -28.75 8.45
C THR A 51 -9.53 -29.34 7.85
N VAL A 52 -9.40 -30.67 7.87
CA VAL A 52 -8.28 -31.37 7.22
C VAL A 52 -8.32 -31.20 5.70
N ALA A 53 -9.48 -31.37 5.08
CA ALA A 53 -9.64 -31.23 3.62
C ALA A 53 -9.28 -29.80 3.19
N GLU A 54 -9.78 -28.77 3.87
CA GLU A 54 -9.48 -27.37 3.58
C GLU A 54 -7.99 -27.06 3.81
N THR A 55 -7.38 -27.59 4.89
CA THR A 55 -5.94 -27.43 5.14
C THR A 55 -5.12 -27.99 4.00
N ILE A 56 -5.48 -29.16 3.45
CA ILE A 56 -4.79 -29.78 2.31
C ILE A 56 -4.91 -28.89 1.07
N GLN A 57 -6.10 -28.36 0.75
CA GLN A 57 -6.31 -27.45 -0.37
C GLN A 57 -5.43 -26.20 -0.25
N LEU A 58 -5.31 -25.62 0.96
CA LEU A 58 -4.43 -24.48 1.20
C LEU A 58 -2.97 -24.85 0.95
N VAL A 59 -2.51 -26.00 1.42
CA VAL A 59 -1.13 -26.48 1.21
C VAL A 59 -0.85 -26.73 -0.28
N GLU A 60 -1.77 -27.35 -0.99
CA GLU A 60 -1.66 -27.58 -2.42
C GLU A 60 -1.60 -26.27 -3.24
N ALA A 61 -2.28 -25.21 -2.76
CA ALA A 61 -2.19 -23.86 -3.34
C ALA A 61 -0.88 -23.15 -2.99
N GLY A 62 -0.05 -23.70 -2.09
CA GLY A 62 1.24 -23.15 -1.68
C GLY A 62 1.25 -22.43 -0.33
N CYS A 63 0.25 -22.61 0.52
CA CYS A 63 0.25 -22.06 1.87
C CYS A 63 1.34 -22.73 2.72
N GLU A 64 2.20 -21.92 3.33
CA GLU A 64 3.35 -22.42 4.11
C GLU A 64 3.03 -22.57 5.61
N ILE A 65 2.01 -21.87 6.12
CA ILE A 65 1.57 -21.89 7.52
C ILE A 65 0.05 -21.79 7.54
N VAL A 66 -0.65 -22.73 8.17
CA VAL A 66 -2.13 -22.73 8.22
C VAL A 66 -2.63 -22.38 9.61
N ARG A 67 -3.54 -21.40 9.70
CA ARG A 67 -4.16 -20.97 10.94
C ARG A 67 -5.57 -21.58 11.08
N ILE A 68 -5.87 -22.14 12.25
CA ILE A 68 -7.15 -22.76 12.60
C ILE A 68 -7.71 -22.02 13.81
N THR A 69 -8.99 -21.70 13.77
CA THR A 69 -9.69 -21.03 14.89
C THR A 69 -9.93 -22.01 16.03
N ALA A 70 -9.62 -21.62 17.27
CA ALA A 70 -9.91 -22.41 18.46
C ALA A 70 -10.58 -21.53 19.54
N PRO A 71 -11.90 -21.27 19.44
CA PRO A 71 -12.61 -20.35 20.34
C PRO A 71 -12.80 -20.90 21.74
N SER A 72 -12.88 -22.21 21.92
CA SER A 72 -13.08 -22.87 23.21
C SER A 72 -12.06 -24.00 23.46
N LEU A 73 -12.21 -24.65 24.62
CA LEU A 73 -11.35 -25.77 25.00
C LEU A 73 -11.57 -26.98 24.08
N ASN A 74 -12.78 -27.20 23.60
CA ASN A 74 -13.13 -28.35 22.75
C ASN A 74 -12.42 -28.25 21.38
N GLU A 75 -12.46 -27.09 20.74
CA GLU A 75 -11.75 -26.88 19.47
C GLU A 75 -10.23 -26.95 19.67
N ALA A 76 -9.73 -26.41 20.79
CA ALA A 76 -8.31 -26.53 21.14
C ALA A 76 -7.87 -27.99 21.31
N GLU A 77 -8.70 -28.85 21.93
CA GLU A 77 -8.47 -30.29 22.05
C GLU A 77 -8.55 -30.99 20.67
N ASN A 78 -9.51 -30.59 19.83
CA ASN A 78 -9.71 -31.20 18.49
C ASN A 78 -8.53 -30.94 17.54
N LEU A 79 -7.71 -29.91 17.78
CA LEU A 79 -6.47 -29.67 17.02
C LEU A 79 -5.54 -30.88 17.04
N ARG A 80 -5.55 -31.69 18.11
CA ARG A 80 -4.81 -32.94 18.19
C ARG A 80 -5.23 -33.93 17.11
N HIS A 81 -6.53 -34.08 16.91
CA HIS A 81 -7.10 -35.02 15.91
C HIS A 81 -6.87 -34.50 14.51
N ILE A 82 -7.04 -33.20 14.26
CA ILE A 82 -6.74 -32.55 12.97
C ILE A 82 -5.27 -32.78 12.60
N LYS A 83 -4.34 -32.49 13.50
CA LYS A 83 -2.90 -32.67 13.26
C LYS A 83 -2.54 -34.13 13.02
N ALA A 84 -3.06 -35.06 13.81
CA ALA A 84 -2.82 -36.48 13.63
C ALA A 84 -3.28 -36.98 12.26
N GLU A 85 -4.45 -36.55 11.80
CA GLU A 85 -5.00 -36.92 10.48
C GLU A 85 -4.19 -36.29 9.33
N LEU A 86 -3.75 -35.03 9.45
CA LEU A 86 -2.84 -34.39 8.49
C LEU A 86 -1.52 -35.18 8.39
N HIS A 87 -0.92 -35.53 9.51
CA HIS A 87 0.33 -36.33 9.54
C HIS A 87 0.14 -37.71 8.93
N ARG A 88 -1.01 -38.39 9.19
CA ARG A 88 -1.35 -39.67 8.57
C ARG A 88 -1.40 -39.56 7.03
N ARG A 89 -1.82 -38.40 6.49
CA ARG A 89 -1.85 -38.10 5.06
C ARG A 89 -0.53 -37.53 4.52
N GLY A 90 0.52 -37.48 5.34
CA GLY A 90 1.85 -36.98 4.94
C GLY A 90 1.98 -35.46 4.91
N ILE A 91 0.97 -34.70 5.38
CA ILE A 91 0.97 -33.25 5.45
C ILE A 91 1.59 -32.81 6.78
N ARG A 92 2.65 -32.01 6.72
CA ARG A 92 3.39 -31.53 7.90
C ARG A 92 3.44 -29.99 7.98
N VAL A 93 2.46 -29.32 7.38
CA VAL A 93 2.37 -27.86 7.46
C VAL A 93 2.23 -27.42 8.92
N PRO A 94 2.97 -26.40 9.38
CA PRO A 94 2.80 -25.85 10.72
C PRO A 94 1.39 -25.29 10.92
N LEU A 95 0.80 -25.60 12.07
CA LEU A 95 -0.53 -25.14 12.47
C LEU A 95 -0.42 -23.99 13.47
N VAL A 96 -1.33 -23.03 13.34
CA VAL A 96 -1.47 -21.88 14.25
C VAL A 96 -2.86 -21.91 14.87
N ALA A 97 -2.95 -22.02 16.19
CA ALA A 97 -4.21 -21.88 16.91
C ALA A 97 -4.56 -20.40 17.10
N ASP A 98 -5.75 -20.00 16.65
CA ASP A 98 -6.25 -18.63 16.78
C ASP A 98 -7.18 -18.48 17.98
N ILE A 99 -6.62 -17.96 19.07
CA ILE A 99 -7.29 -17.85 20.37
C ILE A 99 -7.58 -16.37 20.69
N HIS A 100 -8.83 -16.04 21.00
CA HIS A 100 -9.22 -14.67 21.35
C HIS A 100 -9.56 -14.48 22.83
N PHE A 101 -10.56 -15.22 23.35
CA PHE A 101 -11.19 -14.90 24.64
C PHE A 101 -10.87 -15.88 25.77
N THR A 102 -10.30 -17.06 25.45
CA THR A 102 -10.24 -18.19 26.38
C THR A 102 -8.79 -18.58 26.68
N PRO A 103 -8.15 -18.06 27.77
CA PRO A 103 -6.78 -18.42 28.13
C PRO A 103 -6.52 -19.93 28.25
N ASN A 104 -7.48 -20.69 28.79
CA ASN A 104 -7.34 -22.14 28.93
C ASN A 104 -7.28 -22.86 27.57
N ALA A 105 -7.98 -22.35 26.55
CA ALA A 105 -7.87 -22.89 25.20
C ALA A 105 -6.45 -22.66 24.61
N ALA A 106 -5.83 -21.51 24.90
CA ALA A 106 -4.45 -21.25 24.50
C ALA A 106 -3.45 -22.21 25.16
N LEU A 107 -3.63 -22.46 26.46
CA LEU A 107 -2.83 -23.43 27.21
C LEU A 107 -2.97 -24.84 26.63
N LYS A 108 -4.18 -25.22 26.24
CA LYS A 108 -4.42 -26.55 25.66
C LYS A 108 -3.89 -26.66 24.24
N ALA A 109 -4.13 -25.68 23.38
CA ALA A 109 -3.64 -25.65 22.02
C ALA A 109 -2.10 -25.72 21.93
N ALA A 110 -1.40 -25.13 22.90
CA ALA A 110 0.07 -25.16 22.98
C ALA A 110 0.68 -26.58 23.03
N GLU A 111 -0.12 -27.59 23.36
CA GLU A 111 0.31 -29.00 23.37
C GLU A 111 0.34 -29.61 21.96
N TYR A 112 -0.31 -29.00 20.98
CA TYR A 112 -0.58 -29.63 19.70
C TYR A 112 -0.10 -28.85 18.48
N VAL A 113 0.04 -27.52 18.58
CA VAL A 113 0.38 -26.65 17.44
C VAL A 113 1.74 -26.03 17.55
N GLU A 114 2.28 -25.54 16.43
CA GLU A 114 3.60 -24.92 16.35
C GLU A 114 3.57 -23.43 16.70
N LYS A 115 2.37 -22.80 16.66
CA LYS A 115 2.21 -21.42 17.07
C LYS A 115 0.84 -21.17 17.68
N VAL A 116 0.78 -20.37 18.74
CA VAL A 116 -0.47 -19.87 19.33
C VAL A 116 -0.58 -18.38 19.02
N ARG A 117 -1.73 -17.94 18.50
CA ARG A 117 -2.05 -16.52 18.36
C ARG A 117 -2.99 -16.07 19.45
N ILE A 118 -2.62 -15.00 20.13
CA ILE A 118 -3.48 -14.29 21.07
C ILE A 118 -3.76 -12.86 20.57
N ASN A 119 -4.88 -12.29 21.07
CA ASN A 119 -5.20 -10.88 20.88
C ASN A 119 -5.17 -10.18 22.24
N PRO A 120 -4.22 -9.24 22.48
CA PRO A 120 -4.08 -8.54 23.76
C PRO A 120 -5.39 -8.00 24.31
N GLY A 121 -6.17 -7.30 23.49
CA GLY A 121 -7.42 -6.66 23.92
C GLY A 121 -8.56 -7.62 24.30
N ASN A 122 -8.45 -8.90 23.95
CA ASN A 122 -9.47 -9.91 24.23
C ASN A 122 -8.98 -11.03 25.16
N TYR A 123 -7.68 -11.22 25.30
CA TYR A 123 -7.11 -12.37 26.03
C TYR A 123 -7.17 -12.21 27.54
N ALA A 124 -6.50 -11.21 28.09
CA ALA A 124 -6.42 -10.94 29.53
C ALA A 124 -7.06 -9.61 29.90
N ASP A 125 -7.03 -8.67 29.02
CA ASP A 125 -7.76 -7.42 29.06
C ASP A 125 -9.16 -7.60 28.45
N LYS A 126 -10.09 -6.71 28.69
CA LYS A 126 -11.46 -6.85 28.17
C LYS A 126 -12.00 -5.51 27.69
N LYS A 127 -12.69 -5.55 26.56
CA LYS A 127 -13.50 -4.44 26.07
C LYS A 127 -14.90 -4.57 26.71
N LYS A 128 -15.28 -3.59 27.53
CA LYS A 128 -16.59 -3.51 28.19
C LYS A 128 -17.37 -2.28 27.74
N PHE A 129 -16.81 -1.51 26.81
CA PHE A 129 -17.32 -0.21 26.35
C PHE A 129 -17.50 0.80 27.51
N ALA A 130 -16.69 0.67 28.56
CA ALA A 130 -16.74 1.55 29.71
C ALA A 130 -15.78 2.74 29.49
N THR A 131 -16.32 3.95 29.56
CA THR A 131 -15.51 5.16 29.66
C THR A 131 -15.07 5.31 31.09
N ARG A 132 -13.82 4.97 31.38
CA ARG A 132 -13.23 5.08 32.71
C ARG A 132 -11.81 5.62 32.58
N GLU A 133 -11.54 6.72 33.26
CA GLU A 133 -10.17 7.19 33.45
C GLU A 133 -9.44 6.28 34.43
N TYR A 134 -8.19 5.93 34.12
CA TYR A 134 -7.31 5.18 35.00
C TYR A 134 -6.22 6.08 35.51
N SER A 135 -6.05 6.17 36.81
CA SER A 135 -4.83 6.73 37.42
C SER A 135 -3.64 5.82 37.07
N ASP A 136 -2.42 6.34 37.19
CA ASP A 136 -1.21 5.55 36.90
C ASP A 136 -1.11 4.31 37.81
N ASN A 137 -1.52 4.41 39.07
CA ASN A 137 -1.54 3.29 40.00
C ASN A 137 -2.57 2.22 39.58
N GLU A 138 -3.76 2.64 39.17
CA GLU A 138 -4.79 1.71 38.66
C GLU A 138 -4.35 1.03 37.37
N TYR A 139 -3.71 1.79 36.48
CA TYR A 139 -3.16 1.26 35.23
C TYR A 139 -2.09 0.20 35.51
N GLN A 140 -1.19 0.46 36.44
CA GLN A 140 -0.13 -0.47 36.85
C GLN A 140 -0.71 -1.75 37.50
N ALA A 141 -1.73 -1.62 38.35
CA ALA A 141 -2.41 -2.77 38.96
C ALA A 141 -3.09 -3.66 37.90
N GLU A 142 -3.66 -3.06 36.84
CA GLU A 142 -4.22 -3.81 35.73
C GLU A 142 -3.12 -4.54 34.92
N LEU A 143 -1.95 -3.93 34.73
CA LEU A 143 -0.80 -4.62 34.09
C LEU A 143 -0.35 -5.84 34.90
N GLU A 144 -0.26 -5.72 36.22
CA GLU A 144 0.07 -6.84 37.11
C GLU A 144 -0.96 -7.97 37.01
N ARG A 145 -2.26 -7.61 36.94
CA ARG A 145 -3.36 -8.57 36.73
C ARG A 145 -3.23 -9.27 35.37
N ILE A 146 -2.91 -8.53 34.32
CA ILE A 146 -2.69 -9.07 32.97
C ILE A 146 -1.51 -10.04 32.99
N GLU A 147 -0.40 -9.65 33.61
CA GLU A 147 0.80 -10.49 33.74
C GLU A 147 0.48 -11.81 34.47
N ALA A 148 -0.22 -11.74 35.60
CA ALA A 148 -0.60 -12.93 36.36
C ALA A 148 -1.42 -13.93 35.52
N ARG A 149 -2.29 -13.44 34.61
CA ARG A 149 -3.10 -14.28 33.73
C ARG A 149 -2.35 -14.77 32.50
N PHE A 150 -1.37 -14.03 32.04
CA PHE A 150 -0.63 -14.33 30.82
C PHE A 150 0.60 -15.20 31.06
N LYS A 151 1.27 -15.04 32.22
CA LYS A 151 2.45 -15.81 32.63
C LYS A 151 2.32 -17.32 32.42
N PRO A 152 1.22 -18.00 32.78
CA PRO A 152 1.09 -19.45 32.59
C PRO A 152 1.23 -19.87 31.12
N LEU A 153 0.70 -19.08 30.18
CA LEU A 153 0.84 -19.34 28.75
C LEU A 153 2.30 -19.16 28.31
N VAL A 154 2.95 -18.05 28.70
CA VAL A 154 4.33 -17.76 28.34
C VAL A 154 5.25 -18.90 28.77
N LEU A 155 5.13 -19.36 30.03
CA LEU A 155 5.94 -20.47 30.56
C LEU A 155 5.66 -21.78 29.83
N LYS A 156 4.40 -22.06 29.49
CA LYS A 156 4.04 -23.27 28.75
C LYS A 156 4.58 -23.27 27.33
N LEU A 157 4.47 -22.16 26.61
CA LEU A 157 5.01 -22.03 25.26
C LEU A 157 6.54 -22.18 25.26
N LYS A 158 7.23 -21.58 26.24
CA LYS A 158 8.67 -21.76 26.44
C LYS A 158 9.03 -23.23 26.68
N GLN A 159 8.29 -23.92 27.54
CA GLN A 159 8.50 -25.34 27.84
C GLN A 159 8.33 -26.25 26.61
N TYR A 160 7.37 -25.95 25.75
CA TYR A 160 7.02 -26.79 24.59
C TYR A 160 7.76 -26.34 23.30
N GLY A 161 8.51 -25.25 23.32
CA GLY A 161 9.18 -24.69 22.13
C GLY A 161 8.18 -24.21 21.08
N VAL A 162 7.03 -23.68 21.51
CA VAL A 162 5.95 -23.20 20.64
C VAL A 162 6.03 -21.69 20.50
N ALA A 163 5.97 -21.19 19.27
CA ALA A 163 5.99 -19.76 19.02
C ALA A 163 4.66 -19.09 19.38
N MET A 164 4.70 -17.78 19.63
CA MET A 164 3.50 -16.98 19.89
C MET A 164 3.36 -15.84 18.88
N ARG A 165 2.13 -15.59 18.42
CA ARG A 165 1.83 -14.33 17.76
C ARG A 165 0.99 -13.45 18.66
N ILE A 166 1.52 -12.28 19.03
CA ILE A 166 0.77 -11.19 19.65
C ILE A 166 0.12 -10.39 18.54
N GLY A 167 -1.18 -10.56 18.39
CA GLY A 167 -1.93 -10.08 17.23
C GLY A 167 -2.98 -9.04 17.61
N THR A 168 -2.62 -7.75 17.56
CA THR A 168 -3.53 -6.64 17.81
C THR A 168 -4.38 -6.35 16.59
N ASN A 169 -5.68 -6.19 16.77
CA ASN A 169 -6.62 -5.68 15.78
C ASN A 169 -7.15 -4.33 16.28
N HIS A 170 -7.23 -3.33 15.38
CA HIS A 170 -7.73 -1.98 15.69
C HIS A 170 -9.11 -2.01 16.37
N GLY A 171 -10.07 -2.76 15.82
CA GLY A 171 -11.43 -2.86 16.38
C GLY A 171 -11.57 -3.61 17.71
N SER A 172 -10.47 -4.16 18.28
CA SER A 172 -10.51 -4.96 19.51
C SER A 172 -9.53 -4.47 20.58
N LEU A 173 -9.21 -3.19 20.61
CA LEU A 173 -8.44 -2.59 21.71
C LEU A 173 -9.24 -2.64 23.01
N SER A 174 -8.58 -2.88 24.16
CA SER A 174 -9.23 -2.86 25.47
C SER A 174 -9.63 -1.44 25.88
N ASP A 175 -10.63 -1.35 26.78
CA ASP A 175 -11.08 -0.06 27.29
C ASP A 175 -9.95 0.74 27.96
N ARG A 176 -9.03 0.06 28.63
CA ARG A 176 -7.86 0.66 29.27
C ARG A 176 -6.93 1.35 28.25
N ILE A 177 -6.64 0.66 27.15
CA ILE A 177 -5.84 1.21 26.06
C ILE A 177 -6.60 2.34 25.36
N MET A 178 -7.89 2.15 25.07
CA MET A 178 -8.74 3.16 24.44
C MET A 178 -8.82 4.45 25.25
N ASN A 179 -8.95 4.35 26.57
CA ASN A 179 -9.04 5.52 27.45
C ASN A 179 -7.69 6.27 27.59
N ARG A 180 -6.54 5.55 27.56
CA ARG A 180 -5.22 6.18 27.75
C ARG A 180 -4.60 6.68 26.46
N PHE A 181 -4.72 5.92 25.36
CA PHE A 181 -4.05 6.18 24.08
C PHE A 181 -5.02 6.49 22.93
N GLY A 182 -6.33 6.31 23.13
CA GLY A 182 -7.34 6.49 22.11
C GLY A 182 -7.39 5.34 21.09
N ASP A 183 -8.27 5.50 20.09
CA ASP A 183 -8.40 4.61 18.94
C ASP A 183 -7.36 5.00 17.87
N THR A 184 -6.09 4.79 18.17
CA THR A 184 -4.95 5.32 17.42
C THR A 184 -3.93 4.22 17.11
N PRO A 185 -3.03 4.44 16.14
CA PRO A 185 -1.86 3.59 15.93
C PRO A 185 -1.01 3.41 17.19
N GLU A 186 -0.87 4.45 18.03
CA GLU A 186 -0.14 4.38 19.29
C GLU A 186 -0.81 3.42 20.29
N GLY A 187 -2.13 3.48 20.42
CA GLY A 187 -2.88 2.52 21.25
C GLY A 187 -2.70 1.07 20.76
N MET A 188 -2.67 0.85 19.46
CA MET A 188 -2.38 -0.47 18.90
C MET A 188 -0.98 -0.97 19.27
N VAL A 189 0.03 -0.11 19.15
CA VAL A 189 1.43 -0.42 19.44
C VAL A 189 1.62 -0.73 20.92
N GLU A 190 1.15 0.13 21.82
CA GLU A 190 1.31 -0.07 23.26
C GLU A 190 0.58 -1.32 23.74
N SER A 191 -0.63 -1.59 23.22
CA SER A 191 -1.36 -2.85 23.49
C SER A 191 -0.54 -4.10 23.21
N ALA A 192 0.33 -4.09 22.21
CA ALA A 192 1.21 -5.22 21.92
C ALA A 192 2.50 -5.21 22.75
N LEU A 193 3.14 -4.05 22.89
CA LEU A 193 4.42 -3.93 23.58
C LEU A 193 4.33 -4.28 25.06
N GLU A 194 3.21 -3.99 25.72
CA GLU A 194 2.96 -4.44 27.09
C GLU A 194 3.08 -5.96 27.23
N PHE A 195 2.52 -6.72 26.28
CA PHE A 195 2.61 -8.19 26.29
C PHE A 195 4.02 -8.67 25.90
N VAL A 196 4.72 -7.99 25.00
CA VAL A 196 6.11 -8.32 24.66
C VAL A 196 7.01 -8.14 25.89
N ARG A 197 6.89 -7.02 26.59
CA ARG A 197 7.67 -6.75 27.82
C ARG A 197 7.42 -7.81 28.91
N ILE A 198 6.19 -8.34 29.00
CA ILE A 198 5.89 -9.48 29.90
C ILE A 198 6.65 -10.72 29.42
N CYS A 199 6.63 -11.06 28.13
CA CYS A 199 7.35 -12.21 27.60
C CYS A 199 8.86 -12.13 27.89
N GLU A 200 9.48 -10.97 27.68
CA GLU A 200 10.90 -10.74 27.93
C GLU A 200 11.29 -10.91 29.39
N ARG A 201 10.42 -10.48 30.33
CA ARG A 201 10.64 -10.75 31.78
C ARG A 201 10.75 -12.24 32.13
N TYR A 202 10.14 -13.13 31.32
CA TYR A 202 10.23 -14.57 31.47
C TYR A 202 11.21 -15.22 30.49
N ASP A 203 12.07 -14.42 29.83
CA ASP A 203 13.05 -14.88 28.85
C ASP A 203 12.40 -15.78 27.77
N TYR A 204 11.28 -15.28 27.19
CA TYR A 204 10.59 -15.91 26.08
C TYR A 204 10.58 -14.97 24.86
N HIS A 205 11.18 -15.44 23.78
CA HIS A 205 11.51 -14.62 22.62
C HIS A 205 10.98 -15.16 21.27
N ASP A 206 10.30 -16.30 21.25
CA ASP A 206 9.69 -16.85 20.01
C ASP A 206 8.38 -16.14 19.66
N ILE A 207 8.50 -14.83 19.39
CA ILE A 207 7.37 -13.92 19.24
C ILE A 207 7.29 -13.38 17.80
N VAL A 208 6.07 -13.33 17.26
CA VAL A 208 5.71 -12.66 16.02
C VAL A 208 4.66 -11.59 16.34
N LEU A 209 4.77 -10.40 15.76
CA LEU A 209 3.83 -9.31 16.01
C LEU A 209 2.94 -9.01 14.81
N SER A 210 1.72 -8.56 15.06
CA SER A 210 0.84 -8.06 14.00
C SER A 210 -0.08 -6.93 14.46
N MET A 211 -0.19 -5.88 13.63
CA MET A 211 -1.01 -4.67 13.82
C MET A 211 -2.04 -4.59 12.70
N LYS A 212 -3.18 -5.24 12.83
CA LYS A 212 -4.18 -5.32 11.76
C LYS A 212 -5.27 -4.26 11.91
N ALA A 213 -5.58 -3.60 10.81
CA ALA A 213 -6.71 -2.70 10.67
C ALA A 213 -7.41 -2.92 9.33
N SER A 214 -8.67 -2.54 9.22
CA SER A 214 -9.42 -2.52 7.96
C SER A 214 -9.09 -1.29 7.09
N ASN A 215 -8.55 -0.25 7.74
CA ASN A 215 -8.03 0.95 7.09
C ASN A 215 -6.52 0.77 6.82
N PRO A 216 -6.09 0.71 5.53
CA PRO A 216 -4.67 0.56 5.19
C PRO A 216 -3.77 1.66 5.78
N LEU A 217 -4.24 2.92 5.85
CA LEU A 217 -3.47 4.02 6.45
C LEU A 217 -3.14 3.75 7.93
N VAL A 218 -4.14 3.38 8.73
CA VAL A 218 -3.95 3.06 10.15
C VAL A 218 -3.01 1.87 10.32
N MET A 219 -3.16 0.85 9.47
CA MET A 219 -2.29 -0.32 9.49
C MET A 219 -0.83 0.06 9.21
N ILE A 220 -0.57 0.81 8.13
CA ILE A 220 0.79 1.23 7.74
C ILE A 220 1.43 2.04 8.88
N GLN A 221 0.71 3.02 9.43
CA GLN A 221 1.18 3.87 10.52
C GLN A 221 1.51 3.05 11.78
N ALA A 222 0.62 2.11 12.16
CA ALA A 222 0.83 1.27 13.34
C ALA A 222 2.07 0.37 13.22
N TYR A 223 2.31 -0.25 12.04
CA TYR A 223 3.51 -1.05 11.85
C TYR A 223 4.79 -0.22 11.79
N ARG A 224 4.77 0.95 11.15
CA ARG A 224 5.90 1.88 11.14
C ARG A 224 6.25 2.32 12.57
N LEU A 225 5.23 2.72 13.33
CA LEU A 225 5.42 3.14 14.72
C LEU A 225 5.92 1.98 15.59
N LEU A 226 5.36 0.77 15.41
CA LEU A 226 5.85 -0.42 16.14
C LEU A 226 7.31 -0.71 15.82
N ALA A 227 7.72 -0.63 14.55
CA ALA A 227 9.11 -0.86 14.16
C ALA A 227 10.06 0.15 14.82
N ALA A 228 9.67 1.43 14.86
CA ALA A 228 10.42 2.49 15.50
C ALA A 228 10.54 2.30 17.02
N ARG A 229 9.41 2.05 17.71
CA ARG A 229 9.38 1.83 19.16
C ARG A 229 10.17 0.59 19.58
N MET A 230 10.07 -0.49 18.79
CA MET A 230 10.86 -1.70 19.03
C MET A 230 12.36 -1.45 18.88
N ALA A 231 12.76 -0.63 17.90
CA ALA A 231 14.17 -0.27 17.73
C ALA A 231 14.70 0.53 18.93
N GLU A 232 13.89 1.44 19.50
CA GLU A 232 14.23 2.17 20.73
C GLU A 232 14.38 1.26 21.94
N GLU A 233 13.55 0.21 22.04
CA GLU A 233 13.58 -0.77 23.15
C GLU A 233 14.56 -1.94 22.88
N GLY A 234 15.32 -1.93 21.77
CA GLY A 234 16.27 -2.99 21.43
C GLY A 234 15.62 -4.30 20.98
N MET A 235 14.36 -4.25 20.55
CA MET A 235 13.57 -5.40 20.11
C MET A 235 13.65 -5.59 18.58
N ASP A 236 13.77 -6.84 18.12
CA ASP A 236 13.92 -7.18 16.70
C ASP A 236 12.96 -8.29 16.23
N TYR A 237 11.78 -8.41 16.86
CA TYR A 237 10.78 -9.44 16.53
C TYR A 237 10.25 -9.30 15.10
N PRO A 238 9.99 -10.44 14.41
CA PRO A 238 9.41 -10.46 13.08
C PRO A 238 7.94 -10.06 13.06
N PHE A 239 7.47 -9.56 11.89
CA PHE A 239 6.12 -9.07 11.68
C PHE A 239 5.32 -9.95 10.73
N HIS A 240 4.05 -10.18 11.12
CA HIS A 240 3.02 -10.78 10.27
C HIS A 240 2.08 -9.69 9.75
N LEU A 241 2.18 -9.36 8.46
CA LEU A 241 1.39 -8.30 7.84
C LEU A 241 0.03 -8.81 7.35
N GLY A 242 -0.95 -7.93 7.32
CA GLY A 242 -2.25 -8.20 6.69
C GLY A 242 -3.28 -7.14 7.04
N VAL A 243 -4.04 -6.71 6.04
CA VAL A 243 -5.27 -5.94 6.23
C VAL A 243 -6.34 -6.89 6.75
N THR A 244 -7.11 -6.49 7.77
CA THR A 244 -8.28 -7.24 8.22
C THR A 244 -9.53 -6.69 7.55
N GLU A 245 -10.52 -7.55 7.30
CA GLU A 245 -11.81 -7.11 6.75
C GLU A 245 -11.67 -6.34 5.42
N ALA A 246 -10.76 -6.79 4.56
CA ALA A 246 -10.45 -6.11 3.32
C ALA A 246 -11.63 -6.13 2.31
N GLY A 247 -12.57 -7.05 2.49
CA GLY A 247 -13.67 -7.29 1.55
C GLY A 247 -13.33 -8.40 0.57
N ASP A 248 -13.99 -8.40 -0.57
CA ASP A 248 -13.87 -9.40 -1.64
C ASP A 248 -13.40 -8.77 -2.96
N GLY A 249 -13.24 -9.60 -3.97
CA GLY A 249 -12.94 -9.22 -5.35
C GLY A 249 -11.70 -8.36 -5.50
N GLU A 250 -11.78 -7.39 -6.41
CA GLU A 250 -10.69 -6.47 -6.71
C GLU A 250 -10.40 -5.53 -5.53
N GLU A 251 -11.44 -5.02 -4.86
CA GLU A 251 -11.27 -4.09 -3.74
C GLU A 251 -10.48 -4.68 -2.57
N GLY A 252 -10.79 -5.92 -2.19
CA GLY A 252 -10.05 -6.62 -1.14
C GLY A 252 -8.58 -6.84 -1.50
N ARG A 253 -8.31 -7.13 -2.77
CA ARG A 253 -6.96 -7.29 -3.30
C ARG A 253 -6.19 -5.96 -3.34
N VAL A 254 -6.83 -4.87 -3.78
CA VAL A 254 -6.25 -3.52 -3.78
C VAL A 254 -5.91 -3.06 -2.36
N LYS A 255 -6.84 -3.19 -1.40
CA LYS A 255 -6.59 -2.84 0.02
C LYS A 255 -5.43 -3.65 0.60
N SER A 256 -5.40 -4.96 0.33
CA SER A 256 -4.32 -5.84 0.79
C SER A 256 -2.98 -5.49 0.15
N ALA A 257 -2.96 -5.20 -1.15
CA ALA A 257 -1.76 -4.79 -1.87
C ALA A 257 -1.21 -3.48 -1.31
N ILE A 258 -2.05 -2.48 -1.07
CA ILE A 258 -1.63 -1.19 -0.48
C ILE A 258 -1.11 -1.40 0.94
N GLY A 259 -1.90 -2.00 1.83
CA GLY A 259 -1.53 -2.12 3.24
C GLY A 259 -0.28 -2.97 3.47
N ILE A 260 -0.18 -4.13 2.80
CA ILE A 260 0.97 -5.03 2.91
C ILE A 260 2.14 -4.47 2.09
N GLY A 261 1.91 -4.10 0.84
CA GLY A 261 2.95 -3.70 -0.10
C GLY A 261 3.68 -2.42 0.32
N SER A 262 2.99 -1.43 0.90
CA SER A 262 3.63 -0.21 1.43
C SER A 262 4.67 -0.54 2.50
N LEU A 263 4.37 -1.49 3.38
CA LEU A 263 5.31 -1.93 4.42
C LEU A 263 6.47 -2.74 3.84
N LEU A 264 6.19 -3.58 2.83
CA LEU A 264 7.23 -4.30 2.12
C LEU A 264 8.15 -3.36 1.33
N GLU A 265 7.65 -2.25 0.77
CA GLU A 265 8.49 -1.19 0.18
C GLU A 265 9.39 -0.50 1.22
N ASP A 266 8.94 -0.40 2.46
CA ASP A 266 9.74 0.08 3.59
C ASP A 266 10.73 -0.97 4.15
N GLY A 267 10.73 -2.19 3.59
CA GLY A 267 11.54 -3.32 4.09
C GLY A 267 10.97 -3.99 5.34
N ILE A 268 9.71 -3.74 5.68
CA ILE A 268 9.03 -4.26 6.87
C ILE A 268 8.14 -5.44 6.50
N GLY A 269 8.32 -6.60 7.14
CA GLY A 269 7.45 -7.78 7.01
C GLY A 269 8.19 -9.08 6.76
N ASP A 270 7.76 -10.13 7.47
CA ASP A 270 8.39 -11.46 7.47
C ASP A 270 7.42 -12.58 7.10
N THR A 271 6.14 -12.36 7.31
CA THR A 271 5.06 -13.23 6.87
C THR A 271 3.82 -12.40 6.56
N ILE A 272 3.00 -12.82 5.62
CA ILE A 272 1.81 -12.10 5.21
C ILE A 272 0.58 -12.99 5.13
N ARG A 273 -0.60 -12.38 5.31
CA ARG A 273 -1.89 -12.94 4.93
C ARG A 273 -2.74 -11.91 4.21
N VAL A 274 -3.16 -12.23 3.00
CA VAL A 274 -4.29 -11.56 2.35
C VAL A 274 -5.57 -12.11 2.95
N SER A 275 -6.53 -11.25 3.31
CA SER A 275 -7.81 -11.66 3.91
C SER A 275 -8.95 -11.24 2.99
N LEU A 276 -9.62 -12.21 2.38
CA LEU A 276 -10.73 -11.97 1.45
C LEU A 276 -12.02 -12.62 1.97
N THR A 277 -13.16 -12.01 1.65
CA THR A 277 -14.49 -12.60 1.89
C THR A 277 -14.82 -13.57 0.74
N GLU A 278 -13.92 -14.53 0.54
CA GLU A 278 -13.94 -15.57 -0.49
C GLU A 278 -13.39 -16.86 0.12
N ASP A 279 -13.40 -17.97 -0.63
CA ASP A 279 -12.71 -19.18 -0.20
C ASP A 279 -11.22 -18.89 0.02
N SER A 280 -10.70 -19.34 1.17
CA SER A 280 -9.33 -19.00 1.61
C SER A 280 -8.23 -19.41 0.63
N VAL A 281 -8.48 -20.36 -0.25
CA VAL A 281 -7.55 -20.77 -1.31
C VAL A 281 -7.23 -19.62 -2.28
N HIS A 282 -8.16 -18.69 -2.50
CA HIS A 282 -7.98 -17.52 -3.37
C HIS A 282 -7.09 -16.45 -2.76
N GLU A 283 -6.83 -16.49 -1.45
CA GLU A 283 -5.88 -15.60 -0.77
C GLU A 283 -4.43 -15.88 -1.20
N ILE A 284 -4.10 -17.15 -1.51
CA ILE A 284 -2.71 -17.60 -1.74
C ILE A 284 -2.09 -16.99 -2.99
N PRO A 285 -2.71 -17.04 -4.20
CA PRO A 285 -2.15 -16.38 -5.38
C PRO A 285 -1.97 -14.88 -5.21
N ALA A 286 -2.91 -14.21 -4.53
CA ALA A 286 -2.82 -12.79 -4.23
C ALA A 286 -1.64 -12.47 -3.29
N ALA A 287 -1.45 -13.30 -2.25
CA ALA A 287 -0.32 -13.15 -1.33
C ALA A 287 1.03 -13.35 -2.05
N TYR A 288 1.13 -14.35 -2.93
CA TYR A 288 2.33 -14.54 -3.75
C TYR A 288 2.58 -13.37 -4.71
N ALA A 289 1.55 -12.82 -5.35
CA ALA A 289 1.69 -11.68 -6.24
C ALA A 289 2.26 -10.45 -5.50
N ILE A 290 1.91 -10.27 -4.23
CA ILE A 290 2.45 -9.21 -3.37
C ILE A 290 3.88 -9.53 -2.91
N ALA A 291 4.17 -10.75 -2.42
CA ALA A 291 5.45 -11.08 -1.78
C ALA A 291 6.59 -11.39 -2.77
N LYS A 292 6.26 -11.95 -3.95
CA LYS A 292 7.25 -12.44 -4.92
C LYS A 292 8.32 -11.41 -5.32
N PRO A 293 8.02 -10.14 -5.62
CA PRO A 293 9.03 -9.15 -5.98
C PRO A 293 10.08 -8.93 -4.88
N TYR A 294 9.66 -8.99 -3.63
CA TYR A 294 10.52 -8.77 -2.46
C TYR A 294 11.35 -10.02 -2.13
N ASN A 295 10.76 -11.20 -2.25
CA ASN A 295 11.49 -12.46 -2.10
C ASN A 295 12.56 -12.64 -3.19
N ALA A 296 12.30 -12.17 -4.43
CA ALA A 296 13.30 -12.15 -5.48
C ALA A 296 14.51 -11.26 -5.16
N ARG A 297 14.28 -10.11 -4.49
CA ARG A 297 15.36 -9.23 -4.01
C ARG A 297 16.24 -9.91 -2.96
N LEU A 298 15.68 -10.79 -2.12
CA LEU A 298 16.42 -11.54 -1.12
C LEU A 298 17.27 -12.67 -1.72
N ALA A 299 16.75 -13.35 -2.74
CA ALA A 299 17.45 -14.48 -3.38
C ALA A 299 18.66 -14.03 -4.22
N ALA A 300 18.77 -12.77 -4.56
CA ALA A 300 19.85 -12.22 -5.39
C ALA A 300 20.54 -11.01 -4.74
N PRO A 301 21.10 -11.13 -3.52
CA PRO A 301 21.69 -10.00 -2.79
C PRO A 301 22.88 -9.36 -3.52
N ASN A 302 23.56 -10.09 -4.42
CA ASN A 302 24.71 -9.62 -5.20
C ASN A 302 24.39 -9.28 -6.67
N GLN A 303 23.26 -9.68 -7.19
CA GLN A 303 22.72 -9.05 -8.37
C GLN A 303 22.23 -7.69 -7.89
N LYS A 304 23.03 -6.63 -8.14
CA LYS A 304 22.51 -5.28 -8.27
C LYS A 304 21.25 -5.49 -9.09
N ALA A 305 20.10 -5.55 -8.38
CA ALA A 305 18.83 -5.88 -9.01
C ALA A 305 18.80 -5.09 -10.30
N SER A 306 18.31 -5.67 -11.38
CA SER A 306 18.20 -5.05 -12.69
C SER A 306 17.32 -3.79 -12.72
N LEU A 307 16.93 -3.33 -11.57
CA LEU A 307 16.51 -1.97 -11.26
C LEU A 307 17.80 -1.19 -10.99
N PRO A 308 18.05 -0.07 -11.65
CA PRO A 308 19.16 0.81 -11.37
C PRO A 308 18.98 1.41 -9.97
N VAL A 309 19.25 0.61 -8.93
CA VAL A 309 19.46 1.14 -7.58
C VAL A 309 20.84 1.78 -7.66
N CYS A 310 20.90 2.98 -8.14
CA CYS A 310 22.03 3.82 -7.90
C CYS A 310 22.10 4.09 -6.40
N VAL A 311 22.88 3.28 -5.73
CA VAL A 311 23.45 3.68 -4.45
C VAL A 311 24.38 4.83 -4.82
N SER A 312 23.87 6.05 -4.67
CA SER A 312 24.68 7.25 -4.75
C SER A 312 25.82 7.12 -3.74
N THR A 313 27.03 7.39 -4.16
CA THR A 313 28.11 7.78 -3.25
C THR A 313 27.76 9.21 -2.80
N ARG A 314 26.83 9.30 -1.84
CA ARG A 314 26.24 10.57 -1.40
C ARG A 314 27.31 11.51 -0.91
N THR A 315 27.52 12.58 -1.62
CA THR A 315 28.36 13.71 -1.18
C THR A 315 27.53 14.80 -0.49
N ALA A 316 26.20 14.81 -0.67
CA ALA A 316 25.28 15.75 -0.04
C ALA A 316 24.47 15.08 1.09
N PRO A 317 24.13 15.83 2.16
CA PRO A 317 23.22 15.31 3.18
C PRO A 317 21.85 14.98 2.55
N LEU A 318 21.21 13.90 3.05
CA LEU A 318 19.85 13.54 2.66
C LEU A 318 18.90 14.72 2.93
N PRO A 319 17.94 14.99 2.02
CA PRO A 319 16.86 15.88 2.35
C PRO A 319 16.11 15.34 3.56
N GLN A 320 15.76 16.23 4.50
CA GLN A 320 14.97 15.85 5.65
C GLN A 320 13.61 15.36 5.14
N GLU A 321 13.17 14.21 5.64
CA GLU A 321 11.85 13.68 5.30
C GLU A 321 10.77 14.67 5.77
N SER A 322 9.99 15.21 4.83
CA SER A 322 8.90 16.14 5.11
C SER A 322 7.61 15.44 5.50
N ARG A 323 7.52 14.12 5.26
CA ARG A 323 6.36 13.30 5.59
C ARG A 323 6.29 13.02 7.10
N ASN A 324 5.08 12.83 7.60
CA ASN A 324 4.88 12.16 8.88
C ASN A 324 4.60 10.67 8.64
N PRO A 325 5.57 9.75 8.84
CA PRO A 325 5.36 8.32 8.58
C PRO A 325 4.36 7.66 9.53
N TYR A 326 4.04 8.30 10.66
CA TYR A 326 3.16 7.82 11.72
C TYR A 326 1.78 8.46 11.71
N GLY A 327 1.55 9.41 10.79
CA GLY A 327 0.27 10.10 10.62
C GLY A 327 0.10 10.59 9.20
N TYR A 328 -1.14 10.60 8.70
CA TYR A 328 -1.40 11.08 7.35
C TYR A 328 -1.39 12.61 7.29
N ARG A 329 -0.60 13.15 6.37
CA ARG A 329 -0.64 14.55 5.97
C ARG A 329 -0.35 14.62 4.47
N ARG A 330 -1.28 15.17 3.70
CA ARG A 330 -1.02 15.44 2.29
C ARG A 330 0.09 16.49 2.16
N ARG A 331 1.05 16.25 1.26
CA ARG A 331 2.10 17.21 0.93
C ARG A 331 1.44 18.50 0.41
N PRO A 332 1.77 19.68 0.98
CA PRO A 332 1.33 20.95 0.42
C PRO A 332 1.87 21.13 -1.00
N SER A 333 1.01 21.49 -1.93
CA SER A 333 1.37 21.81 -3.32
C SER A 333 0.64 23.05 -3.79
N ASP A 334 1.23 23.76 -4.75
CA ASP A 334 0.57 24.86 -5.44
C ASP A 334 -0.66 24.33 -6.19
N GLU A 335 -1.69 25.16 -6.34
CA GLU A 335 -2.83 24.83 -7.18
C GLU A 335 -2.54 25.26 -8.61
N VAL A 336 -2.66 24.34 -9.56
CA VAL A 336 -2.43 24.57 -11.00
C VAL A 336 -3.72 24.37 -11.79
N ARG A 337 -3.88 25.16 -12.84
CA ARG A 337 -5.02 25.11 -13.73
C ARG A 337 -4.68 24.39 -15.02
N LEU A 338 -5.45 23.36 -15.37
CA LEU A 338 -5.29 22.53 -16.56
C LEU A 338 -6.58 22.58 -17.39
N GLY A 339 -6.75 23.59 -18.22
CA GLY A 339 -8.03 23.91 -18.83
C GLY A 339 -9.05 24.33 -17.78
N ASP A 340 -10.16 23.58 -17.68
CA ASP A 340 -11.19 23.79 -16.65
C ASP A 340 -10.96 22.98 -15.37
N LEU A 341 -9.90 22.19 -15.33
CA LEU A 341 -9.57 21.34 -14.19
C LEU A 341 -8.54 22.01 -13.29
N GLN A 342 -8.72 21.91 -11.97
CA GLN A 342 -7.75 22.32 -10.96
C GLN A 342 -7.10 21.09 -10.33
N VAL A 343 -5.78 21.14 -10.11
CA VAL A 343 -4.94 20.06 -9.56
C VAL A 343 -4.00 20.67 -8.52
N GLY A 344 -3.70 19.91 -7.46
CA GLY A 344 -2.85 20.40 -6.36
C GLY A 344 -3.64 21.07 -5.24
N GLY A 345 -2.95 21.63 -4.27
CA GLY A 345 -3.56 22.28 -3.12
C GLY A 345 -4.56 21.40 -2.37
N ALA A 346 -5.76 21.94 -2.17
CA ALA A 346 -6.87 21.22 -1.54
C ALA A 346 -7.73 20.40 -2.54
N GLN A 347 -7.39 20.43 -3.82
CA GLN A 347 -8.16 19.74 -4.86
C GLN A 347 -8.08 18.21 -4.68
N PRO A 348 -9.12 17.45 -5.08
CA PRO A 348 -9.07 16.00 -5.07
C PRO A 348 -7.96 15.49 -6.02
N VAL A 349 -7.34 14.38 -5.67
CA VAL A 349 -6.37 13.71 -6.55
C VAL A 349 -7.07 13.29 -7.84
N ARG A 350 -6.56 13.74 -8.99
CA ARG A 350 -7.17 13.53 -10.31
C ARG A 350 -6.69 12.23 -10.95
N VAL A 351 -7.57 11.65 -11.76
CA VAL A 351 -7.27 10.44 -12.55
C VAL A 351 -6.98 10.84 -14.00
N GLU A 352 -5.78 10.57 -14.46
CA GLU A 352 -5.33 10.72 -15.84
C GLU A 352 -4.98 9.35 -16.41
N LEU A 353 -5.41 9.06 -17.65
CA LEU A 353 -5.04 7.82 -18.34
C LEU A 353 -4.57 8.15 -19.77
N ALA A 354 -3.67 7.33 -20.29
CA ALA A 354 -3.13 7.51 -21.63
C ALA A 354 -3.92 6.68 -22.66
N THR A 355 -4.01 7.22 -23.89
CA THR A 355 -4.42 6.41 -25.02
C THR A 355 -3.27 5.51 -25.48
N THR A 356 -3.62 4.35 -26.02
CA THR A 356 -2.68 3.40 -26.63
C THR A 356 -2.74 3.44 -28.16
N VAL A 357 -3.79 4.05 -28.71
CA VAL A 357 -3.99 4.22 -30.14
C VAL A 357 -3.16 5.43 -30.60
N PRO A 358 -2.35 5.31 -31.67
CA PRO A 358 -1.57 6.43 -32.20
C PRO A 358 -2.49 7.57 -32.71
N LEU A 359 -2.08 8.83 -32.52
CA LEU A 359 -2.81 10.01 -33.00
C LEU A 359 -3.10 10.01 -34.50
N ALA A 360 -2.26 9.36 -35.30
CA ALA A 360 -2.49 9.19 -36.73
C ALA A 360 -3.82 8.50 -37.05
N ASP A 361 -4.28 7.59 -36.19
CA ASP A 361 -5.61 7.00 -36.23
C ASP A 361 -6.58 7.86 -35.39
N VAL A 362 -7.08 8.93 -35.99
CA VAL A 362 -7.98 9.88 -35.32
C VAL A 362 -9.30 9.23 -34.88
N ASP A 363 -9.83 8.28 -35.67
CA ASP A 363 -11.09 7.58 -35.34
C ASP A 363 -10.91 6.66 -34.16
N GLY A 364 -9.87 5.84 -34.17
CA GLY A 364 -9.52 4.95 -33.06
C GLY A 364 -9.20 5.72 -31.78
N THR A 365 -8.46 6.83 -31.87
CA THR A 365 -8.15 7.70 -30.73
C THR A 365 -9.41 8.33 -30.15
N LEU A 366 -10.34 8.84 -31.00
CA LEU A 366 -11.62 9.39 -30.56
C LEU A 366 -12.47 8.33 -29.81
N ALA A 367 -12.56 7.13 -30.37
CA ALA A 367 -13.28 6.03 -29.73
C ALA A 367 -12.68 5.67 -28.35
N GLN A 368 -11.35 5.69 -28.23
CA GLN A 368 -10.67 5.41 -26.96
C GLN A 368 -10.90 6.55 -25.95
N ILE A 369 -10.85 7.81 -26.34
CA ILE A 369 -11.20 8.96 -25.49
C ILE A 369 -12.65 8.82 -25.00
N GLN A 370 -13.59 8.48 -25.90
CA GLN A 370 -14.97 8.25 -25.53
C GLN A 370 -15.12 7.14 -24.47
N ALA A 371 -14.42 6.02 -24.63
CA ALA A 371 -14.42 4.94 -23.66
C ALA A 371 -13.83 5.34 -22.29
N LEU A 372 -12.84 6.25 -22.27
CA LEU A 372 -12.22 6.76 -21.05
C LEU A 372 -13.07 7.83 -20.34
N SER A 373 -13.81 8.66 -21.08
CA SER A 373 -14.51 9.83 -20.55
C SER A 373 -16.03 9.67 -20.41
N THR A 374 -16.61 8.56 -20.91
CA THR A 374 -18.04 8.28 -20.77
C THR A 374 -18.27 7.27 -19.63
N PRO A 375 -19.13 7.58 -18.65
CA PRO A 375 -19.40 6.65 -17.57
C PRO A 375 -20.11 5.39 -18.07
N ALA A 376 -19.63 4.21 -17.64
CA ALA A 376 -20.20 2.91 -18.00
C ALA A 376 -21.64 2.75 -17.49
N GLN A 377 -22.01 3.45 -16.42
CA GLN A 377 -23.35 3.53 -15.84
C GLN A 377 -23.54 4.93 -15.25
N PRO A 378 -24.78 5.43 -15.11
CA PRO A 378 -25.03 6.74 -14.51
C PRO A 378 -24.33 6.88 -13.16
N GLY A 379 -23.46 7.89 -13.04
CA GLY A 379 -22.70 8.18 -11.83
C GLY A 379 -21.46 7.31 -11.59
N ALA A 380 -21.09 6.41 -12.51
CA ALA A 380 -19.79 5.73 -12.47
C ALA A 380 -18.64 6.72 -12.68
N PRO A 381 -17.47 6.50 -12.07
CA PRO A 381 -16.33 7.36 -12.26
C PRO A 381 -15.78 7.25 -13.70
N VAL A 382 -15.16 8.35 -14.14
CA VAL A 382 -14.53 8.46 -15.46
C VAL A 382 -13.09 8.94 -15.33
N CYS A 383 -12.31 8.79 -16.39
CA CYS A 383 -11.03 9.47 -16.53
C CYS A 383 -11.26 10.99 -16.58
N GLU A 384 -10.56 11.75 -15.75
CA GLU A 384 -10.74 13.19 -15.64
C GLU A 384 -9.84 13.98 -16.61
N MET A 385 -8.79 13.34 -17.14
CA MET A 385 -7.87 13.89 -18.13
C MET A 385 -7.30 12.76 -19.00
N VAL A 386 -7.23 12.98 -20.31
CA VAL A 386 -6.72 11.96 -21.25
C VAL A 386 -5.38 12.39 -21.82
N ARG A 387 -4.36 11.54 -21.68
CA ARG A 387 -3.01 11.76 -22.17
C ARG A 387 -2.84 11.17 -23.57
N LEU A 388 -2.30 11.98 -24.48
CA LEU A 388 -2.02 11.65 -25.87
C LEU A 388 -0.52 11.82 -26.16
N GLN A 389 0.01 11.06 -27.11
CA GLN A 389 1.40 11.14 -27.52
C GLN A 389 1.53 11.71 -28.94
N ALA A 390 2.30 12.79 -29.09
CA ALA A 390 2.72 13.33 -30.39
C ALA A 390 4.24 13.25 -30.50
N THR A 391 4.74 12.77 -31.62
CA THR A 391 6.18 12.63 -31.90
C THR A 391 6.63 13.43 -33.09
N SER A 392 5.69 13.94 -33.89
CA SER A 392 5.92 14.61 -35.17
C SER A 392 4.93 15.73 -35.44
N GLY A 393 5.20 16.58 -36.44
CA GLY A 393 4.26 17.58 -36.92
C GLY A 393 2.96 16.96 -37.45
N ALA A 394 3.05 15.79 -38.10
CA ALA A 394 1.84 15.07 -38.55
C ALA A 394 0.92 14.65 -37.42
N ASP A 395 1.47 14.27 -36.26
CA ASP A 395 0.68 13.97 -35.04
C ASP A 395 -0.01 15.23 -34.51
N LEU A 396 0.61 16.41 -34.60
CA LEU A 396 0.01 17.67 -34.20
C LEU A 396 -1.15 18.07 -35.14
N GLU A 397 -1.03 17.82 -36.43
CA GLU A 397 -2.17 17.98 -37.36
C GLU A 397 -3.30 17.00 -37.06
N ALA A 398 -2.97 15.75 -36.73
CA ALA A 398 -3.95 14.77 -36.32
C ALA A 398 -4.64 15.18 -34.99
N PHE A 399 -3.87 15.71 -34.03
CA PHE A 399 -4.41 16.28 -32.79
C PHE A 399 -5.38 17.43 -33.06
N ALA A 400 -5.04 18.35 -33.98
CA ALA A 400 -5.93 19.45 -34.35
C ALA A 400 -7.27 18.92 -34.94
N ARG A 401 -7.21 17.92 -35.85
CA ARG A 401 -8.39 17.25 -36.39
C ARG A 401 -9.22 16.57 -35.30
N LEU A 402 -8.57 15.88 -34.36
CA LEU A 402 -9.22 15.23 -33.23
C LEU A 402 -9.97 16.25 -32.37
N ARG A 403 -9.32 17.37 -32.02
CA ARG A 403 -9.92 18.47 -31.24
C ARG A 403 -11.20 19.02 -31.86
N GLN A 404 -11.23 19.19 -33.19
CA GLN A 404 -12.41 19.66 -33.91
C GLN A 404 -13.58 18.67 -33.84
N ARG A 405 -13.30 17.37 -33.66
CA ARG A 405 -14.32 16.31 -33.63
C ARG A 405 -14.90 16.04 -32.23
N LEU A 406 -14.19 16.38 -31.15
CA LEU A 406 -14.64 16.13 -29.77
C LEU A 406 -16.00 16.75 -29.45
N PRO A 407 -16.30 18.05 -29.76
CA PRO A 407 -17.59 18.64 -29.48
C PRO A 407 -18.73 17.94 -30.21
N ALA A 408 -18.50 17.53 -31.47
CA ALA A 408 -19.53 16.81 -32.25
C ALA A 408 -19.80 15.40 -31.67
N ALA A 409 -18.84 14.82 -30.95
CA ALA A 409 -19.03 13.58 -30.21
C ALA A 409 -19.57 13.80 -28.77
N GLY A 410 -19.88 15.04 -28.38
CA GLY A 410 -20.34 15.36 -27.02
C GLY A 410 -19.28 15.23 -25.94
N LEU A 411 -18.00 15.31 -26.29
CA LEU A 411 -16.86 15.13 -25.38
C LEU A 411 -16.20 16.46 -25.04
N SER A 412 -15.96 16.69 -23.73
CA SER A 412 -15.32 17.91 -23.20
C SER A 412 -14.15 17.61 -22.25
N VAL A 413 -13.64 16.36 -22.25
CA VAL A 413 -12.56 15.96 -21.35
C VAL A 413 -11.27 16.74 -21.65
N PRO A 414 -10.57 17.27 -20.63
CA PRO A 414 -9.27 17.90 -20.81
C PRO A 414 -8.23 16.93 -21.43
N LEU A 415 -7.50 17.40 -22.43
CA LEU A 415 -6.46 16.62 -23.10
C LEU A 415 -5.07 17.07 -22.67
N SER A 416 -4.24 16.12 -22.30
CA SER A 416 -2.80 16.30 -22.11
C SER A 416 -2.05 15.81 -23.34
N LEU A 417 -1.11 16.61 -23.86
CA LEU A 417 -0.33 16.25 -25.03
C LEU A 417 1.14 16.12 -24.67
N CYS A 418 1.67 14.91 -24.79
CA CYS A 418 3.09 14.61 -24.60
C CYS A 418 3.82 14.79 -25.91
N LEU A 419 4.87 15.63 -25.95
CA LEU A 419 5.68 15.90 -27.13
C LEU A 419 7.15 16.20 -26.78
N PRO A 420 8.10 15.92 -27.70
CA PRO A 420 9.51 16.29 -27.50
C PRO A 420 9.69 17.80 -27.33
N LEU A 421 10.59 18.20 -26.41
CA LEU A 421 10.89 19.64 -26.20
C LEU A 421 11.39 20.34 -27.46
N ALA A 422 12.16 19.65 -28.29
CA ALA A 422 12.62 20.18 -29.57
C ALA A 422 11.46 20.47 -30.53
N LEU A 423 10.43 19.65 -30.54
CA LEU A 423 9.22 19.90 -31.33
C LEU A 423 8.47 21.10 -30.78
N LEU A 424 8.27 21.16 -29.46
CA LEU A 424 7.63 22.29 -28.77
C LEU A 424 8.34 23.62 -29.08
N ASP A 425 9.67 23.64 -28.99
CA ASP A 425 10.50 24.83 -29.22
C ASP A 425 10.42 25.34 -30.70
N SER A 426 10.05 24.47 -31.65
CA SER A 426 9.93 24.79 -33.07
C SER A 426 8.53 25.31 -33.48
N LEU A 427 7.55 25.26 -32.58
CA LEU A 427 6.17 25.63 -32.92
C LEU A 427 5.96 27.15 -32.93
N PRO A 428 5.27 27.68 -33.94
CA PRO A 428 4.88 29.09 -33.99
C PRO A 428 3.73 29.39 -33.00
N THR A 429 2.87 28.42 -32.78
CA THR A 429 1.72 28.48 -31.85
C THR A 429 1.55 27.13 -31.15
N LEU A 430 1.02 27.15 -29.91
CA LEU A 430 0.79 25.91 -29.18
C LEU A 430 -0.49 25.21 -29.62
N PRO A 431 -0.51 23.87 -29.60
CA PRO A 431 -1.75 23.11 -29.74
C PRO A 431 -2.70 23.42 -28.56
N GLU A 432 -3.99 23.42 -28.83
CA GLU A 432 -5.05 23.66 -27.84
C GLU A 432 -5.20 22.46 -26.88
N ALA A 433 -4.20 22.22 -26.06
CA ALA A 433 -4.21 21.22 -24.99
C ALA A 433 -4.42 21.87 -23.62
N ALA A 434 -4.99 21.14 -22.68
CA ALA A 434 -5.08 21.58 -21.30
C ALA A 434 -3.72 21.58 -20.61
N LYS A 435 -2.86 20.63 -20.98
CA LYS A 435 -1.52 20.46 -20.45
C LYS A 435 -0.59 19.93 -21.53
N LEU A 436 0.61 20.50 -21.61
CA LEU A 436 1.72 19.96 -22.39
C LEU A 436 2.67 19.18 -21.49
N ILE A 437 3.13 18.05 -21.97
CA ILE A 437 4.04 17.16 -21.25
C ILE A 437 5.29 17.00 -22.09
N THR A 438 6.45 17.26 -21.49
CA THR A 438 7.73 17.17 -22.18
C THR A 438 8.85 16.70 -21.25
N ALA A 439 9.97 16.36 -21.84
CA ALA A 439 11.19 16.01 -21.14
C ALA A 439 12.36 16.86 -21.68
N PRO A 440 13.35 17.20 -20.85
CA PRO A 440 14.51 17.94 -21.30
C PRO A 440 15.40 17.08 -22.23
N ASP A 441 16.13 17.72 -23.11
CA ASP A 441 17.16 17.06 -23.94
C ASP A 441 18.40 16.77 -23.07
N PRO A 442 18.77 15.50 -22.83
CA PRO A 442 19.92 15.17 -22.00
C PRO A 442 21.27 15.45 -22.63
N LEU A 443 21.32 15.67 -23.93
CA LEU A 443 22.56 15.77 -24.71
C LEU A 443 23.10 17.21 -24.81
N LEU A 444 22.28 18.20 -24.54
CA LEU A 444 22.68 19.60 -24.63
C LEU A 444 23.65 19.97 -23.50
N PRO A 445 24.68 20.80 -23.80
CA PRO A 445 25.49 21.46 -22.80
C PRO A 445 24.63 22.37 -21.89
N GLU A 446 25.11 22.68 -20.69
CA GLU A 446 24.36 23.41 -19.65
C GLU A 446 23.72 24.71 -20.13
N GLY A 447 24.50 25.60 -20.78
CA GLY A 447 23.99 26.89 -21.28
C GLY A 447 22.87 26.73 -22.33
N PRO A 448 23.10 26.02 -23.43
CA PRO A 448 22.07 25.72 -24.42
C PRO A 448 20.85 24.99 -23.85
N TRP A 449 21.04 24.09 -22.88
CA TRP A 449 19.97 23.41 -22.20
C TRP A 449 19.06 24.38 -21.42
N HIS A 450 19.66 25.29 -20.64
CA HIS A 450 18.91 26.32 -19.92
C HIS A 450 18.11 27.21 -20.86
N GLU A 451 18.74 27.58 -21.99
CA GLU A 451 18.10 28.45 -23.01
C GLU A 451 16.92 27.75 -23.67
N GLN A 452 17.06 26.48 -24.06
CA GLN A 452 15.97 25.70 -24.66
C GLN A 452 14.78 25.54 -23.68
N VAL A 453 15.07 25.22 -22.43
CA VAL A 453 14.04 25.09 -21.38
C VAL A 453 13.30 26.42 -21.20
N ARG A 454 14.03 27.55 -21.10
CA ARG A 454 13.39 28.87 -20.97
C ARG A 454 12.53 29.24 -22.16
N ARG A 455 12.98 28.97 -23.38
CA ARG A 455 12.19 29.26 -24.60
C ARG A 455 10.90 28.45 -24.63
N GLY A 456 10.97 27.15 -24.42
CA GLY A 456 9.79 26.27 -24.36
C GLY A 456 8.83 26.66 -23.26
N ALA A 457 9.35 26.93 -22.05
CA ALA A 457 8.58 27.38 -20.91
C ALA A 457 7.91 28.75 -21.15
N ALA A 458 8.63 29.72 -21.71
CA ALA A 458 8.08 31.04 -22.04
C ALA A 458 6.98 30.97 -23.11
N LEU A 459 7.06 30.04 -24.05
CA LEU A 459 6.01 29.79 -25.03
C LEU A 459 4.75 29.29 -24.35
N VAL A 460 4.90 28.33 -23.43
CA VAL A 460 3.76 27.80 -22.63
C VAL A 460 3.13 28.89 -21.77
N ALA A 461 3.93 29.71 -21.09
CA ALA A 461 3.44 30.82 -20.25
C ALA A 461 2.57 31.82 -21.03
N ARG A 462 2.97 32.17 -22.27
CA ARG A 462 2.21 33.12 -23.12
C ARG A 462 0.83 32.61 -23.51
N HIS A 463 0.64 31.30 -23.57
CA HIS A 463 -0.63 30.69 -24.00
C HIS A 463 -1.49 30.21 -22.82
N GLY A 464 -0.99 30.31 -21.57
CA GLY A 464 -1.74 29.89 -20.37
C GLY A 464 -2.07 28.40 -20.35
N VAL A 465 -1.19 27.56 -20.90
CA VAL A 465 -1.32 26.10 -20.92
C VAL A 465 -0.51 25.51 -19.77
N GLY A 466 -1.01 24.46 -19.12
CA GLY A 466 -0.25 23.78 -18.07
C GLY A 466 0.99 23.05 -18.64
N LEU A 467 2.05 22.97 -17.85
CA LEU A 467 3.32 22.31 -18.24
C LEU A 467 3.65 21.19 -17.25
N GLU A 468 3.84 19.98 -17.76
CA GLU A 468 4.36 18.85 -16.97
C GLU A 468 5.74 18.44 -17.49
N TRP A 469 6.72 18.46 -16.58
CA TRP A 469 8.02 17.86 -16.83
C TRP A 469 7.98 16.39 -16.43
N THR A 470 8.09 15.48 -17.42
CA THR A 470 8.19 14.03 -17.18
C THR A 470 9.64 13.59 -17.27
N LEU A 471 10.16 12.96 -16.21
CA LEU A 471 11.58 12.66 -16.08
C LEU A 471 11.84 11.15 -16.03
N ARG A 472 12.90 10.74 -16.73
CA ARG A 472 13.48 9.39 -16.73
C ARG A 472 14.96 9.49 -16.41
N LEU A 473 15.58 8.39 -16.02
CA LEU A 473 17.04 8.37 -15.79
C LEU A 473 17.83 8.80 -17.03
N GLU A 474 17.33 8.46 -18.21
CA GLU A 474 17.94 8.83 -19.50
C GLU A 474 17.80 10.31 -19.81
N THR A 475 16.79 11.00 -19.28
CA THR A 475 16.56 12.43 -19.52
C THR A 475 17.32 13.35 -18.58
N ILE A 476 18.10 12.81 -17.64
CA ILE A 476 19.00 13.60 -16.79
C ILE A 476 20.10 14.20 -17.67
N PRO A 477 20.25 15.55 -17.71
CA PRO A 477 21.28 16.21 -18.51
C PRO A 477 22.70 15.75 -18.15
N HIS A 478 23.58 15.65 -19.12
CA HIS A 478 24.93 15.13 -18.95
C HIS A 478 25.73 15.88 -17.88
N PHE A 479 25.57 17.20 -17.75
CA PHE A 479 26.24 17.97 -16.71
C PHE A 479 25.72 17.67 -15.30
N LEU A 480 24.41 17.38 -15.11
CA LEU A 480 23.85 16.92 -13.84
C LEU A 480 24.18 15.43 -13.60
N ARG A 481 24.21 14.62 -14.65
CA ARG A 481 24.63 13.22 -14.56
C ARG A 481 26.08 13.07 -14.13
N ALA A 482 26.96 13.99 -14.55
CA ALA A 482 28.34 14.03 -14.08
C ALA A 482 28.46 14.32 -12.57
N ALA A 483 27.55 15.15 -12.03
CA ALA A 483 27.55 15.52 -10.61
C ALA A 483 26.81 14.49 -9.72
N TYR A 484 25.66 14.01 -10.16
CA TYR A 484 24.74 13.21 -9.35
C TYR A 484 24.49 11.78 -9.87
N GLY A 485 25.06 11.41 -11.01
CA GLY A 485 24.84 10.13 -11.66
C GLY A 485 23.46 10.00 -12.33
N ALA A 486 23.22 8.83 -12.97
CA ALA A 486 21.88 8.43 -13.43
C ALA A 486 21.10 7.82 -12.25
N THR A 487 20.70 8.64 -11.30
CA THR A 487 20.15 8.26 -9.99
C THR A 487 18.84 8.98 -9.69
N ILE A 488 18.13 8.55 -8.62
CA ILE A 488 16.95 9.27 -8.12
C ILE A 488 17.33 10.69 -7.66
N GLU A 489 18.57 10.92 -7.20
CA GLU A 489 19.09 12.23 -6.86
C GLU A 489 19.22 13.09 -8.12
N GLY A 490 19.85 12.56 -9.17
CA GLY A 490 19.95 13.26 -10.46
C GLY A 490 18.59 13.66 -11.04
N LEU A 491 17.55 12.80 -10.87
CA LEU A 491 16.18 13.14 -11.24
C LEU A 491 15.64 14.32 -10.43
N ALA A 492 15.83 14.31 -9.11
CA ALA A 492 15.31 15.35 -8.21
C ALA A 492 16.00 16.71 -8.48
N TYR A 493 17.31 16.73 -8.67
CA TYR A 493 18.05 17.94 -9.04
C TYR A 493 17.66 18.45 -10.43
N THR A 494 17.42 17.56 -11.39
CA THR A 494 16.89 17.95 -12.71
C THR A 494 15.51 18.59 -12.56
N ALA A 495 14.63 18.00 -11.77
CA ALA A 495 13.29 18.52 -11.52
C ALA A 495 13.32 19.91 -10.88
N SER A 496 14.09 20.10 -9.79
CA SER A 496 14.20 21.41 -9.15
C SER A 496 14.71 22.47 -10.10
N ARG A 497 15.74 22.16 -10.92
CA ARG A 497 16.29 23.09 -11.89
C ARG A 497 15.29 23.48 -12.98
N LEU A 498 14.49 22.53 -13.47
CA LEU A 498 13.42 22.80 -14.44
C LEU A 498 12.34 23.71 -13.85
N VAL A 499 11.92 23.45 -12.62
CA VAL A 499 10.92 24.28 -11.92
C VAL A 499 11.43 25.70 -11.68
N GLU A 500 12.70 25.87 -11.29
CA GLU A 500 13.33 27.17 -11.14
C GLU A 500 13.35 27.97 -12.46
N LEU A 501 13.74 27.32 -13.56
CA LEU A 501 13.74 27.93 -14.90
C LEU A 501 12.34 28.34 -15.35
N CYS A 502 11.32 27.56 -15.02
CA CYS A 502 9.92 27.92 -15.27
C CYS A 502 9.49 29.14 -14.45
N ARG A 503 9.94 29.25 -13.19
CA ARG A 503 9.69 30.43 -12.35
C ARG A 503 10.36 31.68 -12.89
N GLU A 504 11.59 31.58 -13.42
CA GLU A 504 12.31 32.69 -14.05
C GLU A 504 11.53 33.33 -15.22
N VAL A 505 10.74 32.54 -15.96
CA VAL A 505 9.91 32.98 -17.09
C VAL A 505 8.41 33.03 -16.76
N ALA A 506 8.07 32.98 -15.48
CA ALA A 506 6.73 33.14 -14.93
C ALA A 506 5.68 32.14 -15.50
N VAL A 507 6.02 30.86 -15.66
CA VAL A 507 5.03 29.81 -15.94
C VAL A 507 4.22 29.54 -14.68
N PRO A 508 2.90 29.77 -14.65
CA PRO A 508 2.10 29.61 -13.45
C PRO A 508 1.79 28.14 -13.11
N ASP A 509 1.52 27.34 -14.15
CA ASP A 509 0.92 26.01 -14.02
C ASP A 509 1.94 24.91 -14.37
N VAL A 510 2.86 24.61 -13.43
CA VAL A 510 3.94 23.62 -13.59
C VAL A 510 3.68 22.41 -12.74
N MET A 511 3.88 21.21 -13.30
CA MET A 511 3.82 19.91 -12.61
C MET A 511 5.08 19.10 -12.92
N VAL A 512 5.35 18.08 -12.09
CA VAL A 512 6.44 17.14 -12.29
C VAL A 512 5.96 15.71 -12.18
N SER A 513 6.45 14.84 -13.06
CA SER A 513 6.25 13.40 -12.98
C SER A 513 7.55 12.64 -13.22
N LEU A 514 7.63 11.42 -12.68
CA LEU A 514 8.74 10.50 -12.90
C LEU A 514 8.23 9.25 -13.62
N ASP A 515 9.01 8.79 -14.61
CA ASP A 515 8.79 7.53 -15.29
C ASP A 515 10.01 6.64 -15.04
N THR A 516 10.10 6.08 -13.85
CA THR A 516 11.27 5.34 -13.39
C THR A 516 10.91 4.28 -12.34
N ALA A 517 11.77 3.30 -12.19
CA ALA A 517 11.76 2.34 -11.11
C ALA A 517 13.08 2.45 -10.32
N PRO A 518 13.05 2.38 -8.99
CA PRO A 518 11.89 2.15 -8.11
C PRO A 518 11.04 3.42 -7.90
N ALA A 519 9.78 3.36 -8.30
CA ALA A 519 8.91 4.54 -8.32
C ALA A 519 8.71 5.17 -6.91
N VAL A 520 8.44 4.35 -5.89
CA VAL A 520 8.17 4.83 -4.52
C VAL A 520 9.34 5.62 -3.96
N ALA A 521 10.55 5.05 -4.01
CA ALA A 521 11.76 5.71 -3.52
C ALA A 521 12.06 7.01 -4.28
N ALA A 522 11.89 6.99 -5.62
CA ALA A 522 12.15 8.13 -6.47
C ALA A 522 11.21 9.31 -6.17
N TYR A 523 9.90 9.06 -6.05
CA TYR A 523 8.94 10.12 -5.70
C TYR A 523 9.09 10.62 -4.26
N ARG A 524 9.41 9.74 -3.31
CA ARG A 524 9.72 10.14 -1.93
C ARG A 524 10.91 11.10 -1.89
N PHE A 525 11.99 10.75 -2.59
CA PHE A 525 13.18 11.59 -2.67
C PHE A 525 12.91 12.91 -3.38
N LEU A 526 12.22 12.87 -4.53
CA LEU A 526 11.82 14.06 -5.27
C LEU A 526 11.02 15.01 -4.39
N ALA A 527 9.99 14.52 -3.70
CA ALA A 527 9.15 15.34 -2.82
C ALA A 527 9.97 16.00 -1.70
N ALA A 528 10.81 15.22 -0.99
CA ALA A 528 11.65 15.74 0.08
C ALA A 528 12.67 16.77 -0.44
N HIS A 529 13.25 16.56 -1.62
CA HIS A 529 14.15 17.48 -2.25
C HIS A 529 13.45 18.80 -2.64
N LEU A 530 12.31 18.73 -3.32
CA LEU A 530 11.52 19.91 -3.70
C LEU A 530 11.08 20.72 -2.47
N ASP A 531 10.62 20.04 -1.42
CA ASP A 531 10.22 20.68 -0.16
C ASP A 531 11.40 21.38 0.52
N SER A 532 12.60 20.80 0.48
CA SER A 532 13.82 21.42 1.01
C SER A 532 14.24 22.69 0.26
N GLN A 533 13.83 22.82 -1.00
CA GLN A 533 14.06 23.98 -1.85
C GLN A 533 12.89 24.99 -1.84
N GLY A 534 11.83 24.72 -1.07
CA GLY A 534 10.63 25.56 -1.06
C GLY A 534 9.83 25.52 -2.38
N LEU A 535 9.91 24.42 -3.11
CA LEU A 535 9.24 24.20 -4.38
C LEU A 535 7.98 23.35 -4.18
N ALA A 536 6.85 24.00 -4.00
CA ALA A 536 5.56 23.36 -3.74
C ALA A 536 4.84 22.85 -5.02
N VAL A 537 5.59 22.49 -6.07
CA VAL A 537 5.02 22.05 -7.35
C VAL A 537 4.22 20.75 -7.22
N PRO A 538 3.02 20.63 -7.85
CA PRO A 538 2.22 19.42 -7.84
C PRO A 538 2.93 18.23 -8.49
N LEU A 539 2.68 17.04 -7.97
CA LEU A 539 3.25 15.80 -8.46
C LEU A 539 2.18 14.96 -9.18
N HIS A 540 2.46 14.62 -10.44
CA HIS A 540 1.71 13.60 -11.15
C HIS A 540 2.39 12.25 -10.91
N VAL A 541 1.78 11.40 -10.05
CA VAL A 541 2.35 10.09 -9.74
C VAL A 541 1.89 9.05 -10.75
N LYS A 542 2.83 8.36 -11.37
CA LYS A 542 2.52 7.34 -12.35
C LYS A 542 3.33 6.07 -12.14
N THR A 543 2.80 4.95 -12.61
CA THR A 543 3.54 3.69 -12.62
C THR A 543 4.48 3.65 -13.83
N PRO A 544 5.62 2.95 -13.75
CA PRO A 544 6.25 2.39 -14.94
C PRO A 544 5.27 1.50 -15.70
N ALA A 545 5.56 1.21 -16.97
CA ALA A 545 4.70 0.39 -17.81
C ALA A 545 4.46 -1.00 -17.21
N LEU A 546 3.20 -1.33 -16.92
CA LEU A 546 2.75 -2.60 -16.38
C LEU A 546 2.07 -3.43 -17.48
N ARG A 547 2.38 -4.70 -17.57
CA ARG A 547 1.79 -5.59 -18.58
C ARG A 547 1.05 -6.73 -17.89
N GLY A 548 -0.19 -6.93 -18.29
CA GLY A 548 -1.12 -7.93 -17.76
C GLY A 548 -1.82 -7.47 -16.47
N ARG A 549 -3.02 -8.00 -16.28
CA ARG A 549 -3.95 -7.62 -15.19
C ARG A 549 -3.33 -7.78 -13.79
N THR A 550 -2.60 -8.88 -13.56
CA THR A 550 -1.99 -9.15 -12.25
C THR A 550 -0.95 -8.08 -11.88
N ALA A 551 -0.09 -7.69 -12.82
CA ALA A 551 0.90 -6.65 -12.57
C ALA A 551 0.23 -5.29 -12.33
N ALA A 552 -0.74 -4.90 -13.16
CA ALA A 552 -1.48 -3.66 -12.98
C ALA A 552 -2.19 -3.61 -11.63
N LEU A 553 -2.89 -4.71 -11.26
CA LEU A 553 -3.62 -4.79 -10.00
C LEU A 553 -2.68 -4.69 -8.79
N PHE A 554 -1.68 -5.57 -8.68
CA PHE A 554 -0.87 -5.64 -7.46
C PHE A 554 0.26 -4.60 -7.43
N GLN A 555 1.10 -4.50 -8.48
CA GLN A 555 2.20 -3.55 -8.49
C GLN A 555 1.70 -2.10 -8.62
N GLY A 556 0.68 -1.85 -9.46
CA GLY A 556 0.05 -0.55 -9.57
C GLY A 556 -0.54 -0.08 -8.24
N SER A 557 -1.28 -0.96 -7.55
CA SER A 557 -1.82 -0.67 -6.22
C SER A 557 -0.75 -0.42 -5.17
N ILE A 558 0.33 -1.22 -5.17
CA ILE A 558 1.44 -1.04 -4.22
C ILE A 558 2.10 0.32 -4.45
N TRP A 559 2.53 0.62 -5.67
CA TRP A 559 3.32 1.82 -5.94
C TRP A 559 2.50 3.10 -5.76
N LEU A 560 1.35 3.22 -6.42
CA LEU A 560 0.50 4.40 -6.29
C LEU A 560 -0.11 4.50 -4.89
N GLY A 561 -0.61 3.38 -4.36
CA GLY A 561 -1.21 3.36 -3.02
C GLY A 561 -0.21 3.73 -1.92
N THR A 562 1.05 3.30 -2.00
CA THR A 562 2.09 3.70 -1.06
C THR A 562 2.33 5.21 -1.10
N LEU A 563 2.51 5.79 -2.30
CA LEU A 563 2.71 7.23 -2.46
C LEU A 563 1.52 8.03 -1.94
N LEU A 564 0.32 7.62 -2.28
CA LEU A 564 -0.91 8.27 -1.83
C LEU A 564 -1.09 8.16 -0.31
N CYS A 565 -0.77 7.02 0.31
CA CYS A 565 -0.78 6.85 1.76
C CYS A 565 0.33 7.66 2.46
N ASP A 566 1.42 7.96 1.77
CA ASP A 566 2.47 8.88 2.21
C ASP A 566 2.09 10.37 2.03
N GLY A 567 0.91 10.64 1.45
CA GLY A 567 0.44 12.01 1.17
C GLY A 567 1.04 12.61 -0.10
N LEU A 568 1.63 11.81 -0.99
CA LEU A 568 2.27 12.22 -2.23
C LEU A 568 1.37 11.95 -3.43
N GLY A 569 1.21 12.94 -4.30
CA GLY A 569 0.46 12.85 -5.55
C GLY A 569 -0.78 13.75 -5.58
N ASP A 570 -0.87 14.54 -6.63
CA ASP A 570 -1.97 15.47 -6.92
C ASP A 570 -2.81 15.01 -8.11
N SER A 571 -2.23 14.17 -8.94
CA SER A 571 -2.89 13.35 -9.95
C SER A 571 -2.18 12.01 -10.10
N LEU A 572 -2.85 11.01 -10.65
CA LEU A 572 -2.30 9.67 -10.81
C LEU A 572 -2.53 9.09 -12.21
N GLN A 573 -1.63 8.20 -12.63
CA GLN A 573 -1.76 7.40 -13.85
C GLN A 573 -1.27 5.97 -13.63
N ILE A 574 -2.08 5.00 -14.05
CA ILE A 574 -1.65 3.61 -14.22
C ILE A 574 -1.27 3.43 -15.70
N ASP A 575 0.00 3.24 -15.96
CA ASP A 575 0.48 2.88 -17.31
C ASP A 575 0.33 1.37 -17.48
N SER A 576 -0.71 0.93 -18.18
CA SER A 576 -1.03 -0.48 -18.35
C SER A 576 -1.73 -0.78 -19.66
N ASP A 577 -1.79 -2.06 -20.01
CA ASP A 577 -2.54 -2.60 -21.16
C ASP A 577 -3.98 -3.00 -20.81
N LEU A 578 -4.50 -2.54 -19.66
CA LEU A 578 -5.88 -2.81 -19.26
C LEU A 578 -6.90 -2.13 -20.18
N PRO A 579 -8.08 -2.74 -20.38
CA PRO A 579 -9.22 -2.05 -20.98
C PRO A 579 -9.57 -0.78 -20.19
N ALA A 580 -10.08 0.27 -20.87
CA ALA A 580 -10.36 1.57 -20.28
C ALA A 580 -11.22 1.47 -18.99
N ALA A 581 -12.29 0.70 -19.00
CA ALA A 581 -13.17 0.52 -17.84
C ALA A 581 -12.44 -0.11 -16.63
N GLU A 582 -11.54 -1.08 -16.88
CA GLU A 582 -10.76 -1.71 -15.81
C GLU A 582 -9.70 -0.75 -15.26
N ALA A 583 -9.02 0.02 -16.11
CA ALA A 583 -8.03 1.00 -15.69
C ALA A 583 -8.66 2.12 -14.85
N ILE A 584 -9.85 2.60 -15.24
CA ILE A 584 -10.62 3.58 -14.46
C ILE A 584 -11.02 2.98 -13.11
N SER A 585 -11.63 1.78 -13.11
CA SER A 585 -12.06 1.10 -11.89
C SER A 585 -10.90 0.93 -10.91
N LEU A 586 -9.76 0.43 -11.38
CA LEU A 586 -8.57 0.22 -10.57
C LEU A 586 -8.02 1.55 -9.99
N SER A 587 -7.97 2.62 -10.79
CA SER A 587 -7.53 3.95 -10.34
C SER A 587 -8.37 4.46 -9.18
N TYR A 588 -9.70 4.36 -9.29
CA TYR A 588 -10.60 4.79 -8.23
C TYR A 588 -10.62 3.83 -7.02
N ASN A 589 -10.43 2.53 -7.23
CA ASN A 589 -10.25 1.57 -6.14
C ASN A 589 -8.99 1.87 -5.30
N ILE A 590 -7.89 2.28 -5.95
CA ILE A 590 -6.68 2.73 -5.27
C ILE A 590 -6.94 4.00 -4.45
N LEU A 591 -7.59 5.01 -5.04
CA LEU A 591 -7.95 6.25 -4.34
C LEU A 591 -8.88 6.01 -3.14
N GLN A 592 -9.85 5.11 -3.29
CA GLN A 592 -10.78 4.76 -2.21
C GLN A 592 -10.07 3.97 -1.09
N ALA A 593 -9.21 3.02 -1.44
CA ALA A 593 -8.43 2.25 -0.46
C ALA A 593 -7.42 3.13 0.29
N ALA A 594 -6.83 4.13 -0.37
CA ALA A 594 -5.98 5.16 0.24
C ALA A 594 -6.77 6.25 1.00
N ARG A 595 -8.11 6.16 1.08
CA ARG A 595 -9.00 7.11 1.79
C ARG A 595 -9.02 8.53 1.23
N LEU A 596 -8.70 8.71 -0.04
CA LEU A 596 -8.63 10.04 -0.66
C LEU A 596 -9.91 10.42 -1.41
N ARG A 597 -10.59 9.43 -2.00
CA ARG A 597 -11.86 9.66 -2.72
C ARG A 597 -12.81 8.49 -2.51
N MET A 598 -14.08 8.77 -2.23
CA MET A 598 -15.14 7.78 -2.20
C MET A 598 -15.88 7.81 -3.53
N SER A 599 -15.77 6.75 -4.33
CA SER A 599 -16.44 6.65 -5.63
C SER A 599 -17.68 5.75 -5.62
N LYS A 600 -17.79 4.90 -4.61
CA LYS A 600 -18.89 3.93 -4.42
C LYS A 600 -19.02 3.54 -2.95
N THR A 601 -20.11 2.81 -2.62
CA THR A 601 -20.28 2.20 -1.29
C THR A 601 -19.05 1.38 -0.92
N GLU A 602 -18.51 1.57 0.27
CA GLU A 602 -17.44 0.75 0.82
C GLU A 602 -18.02 -0.40 1.65
N PHE A 603 -17.71 -1.63 1.26
CA PHE A 603 -18.05 -2.80 2.05
C PHE A 603 -16.83 -3.27 2.84
N ILE A 604 -17.00 -3.32 4.17
CA ILE A 604 -16.00 -3.81 5.12
C ILE A 604 -16.51 -5.16 5.59
N SER A 605 -16.03 -6.24 5.02
CA SER A 605 -16.47 -7.60 5.38
C SER A 605 -15.31 -8.47 5.83
N CYS A 606 -15.56 -9.24 6.89
CA CYS A 606 -14.55 -10.15 7.41
C CYS A 606 -14.38 -11.39 6.49
N PRO A 607 -13.21 -12.07 6.53
CA PRO A 607 -12.94 -13.21 5.65
C PRO A 607 -13.67 -14.49 6.07
N SER A 608 -14.54 -14.44 7.09
CA SER A 608 -15.07 -15.62 7.76
C SER A 608 -14.00 -16.41 8.56
N CYS A 609 -14.42 -17.32 9.38
CA CYS A 609 -13.59 -18.29 10.12
C CYS A 609 -14.52 -19.32 10.79
N GLY A 610 -13.99 -20.34 11.47
CA GLY A 610 -14.76 -21.35 12.21
C GLY A 610 -15.68 -20.81 13.33
N ARG A 611 -15.71 -19.48 13.58
CA ARG A 611 -16.67 -18.81 14.48
C ARG A 611 -17.92 -18.34 13.75
N THR A 612 -17.93 -18.33 12.42
CA THR A 612 -19.03 -17.79 11.61
C THR A 612 -20.10 -18.87 11.43
N LEU A 613 -21.31 -18.62 11.92
CA LEU A 613 -22.42 -19.58 11.91
C LEU A 613 -23.33 -19.50 10.68
N PHE A 614 -22.98 -18.67 9.69
CA PHE A 614 -23.75 -18.47 8.46
C PHE A 614 -22.80 -18.24 7.28
N ASN A 615 -23.30 -18.40 6.05
CA ASN A 615 -22.49 -18.11 4.88
C ASN A 615 -22.36 -16.60 4.68
N LEU A 616 -21.19 -16.08 5.09
CA LEU A 616 -20.89 -14.64 5.06
C LEU A 616 -20.73 -14.12 3.62
N GLN A 617 -20.18 -14.93 2.72
CA GLN A 617 -19.98 -14.55 1.33
C GLN A 617 -21.32 -14.28 0.64
N THR A 618 -22.25 -15.23 0.67
CA THR A 618 -23.58 -15.09 0.05
C THR A 618 -24.39 -13.96 0.70
N THR A 619 -24.23 -13.74 2.02
CA THR A 619 -24.86 -12.63 2.72
C THR A 619 -24.30 -11.30 2.24
N THR A 620 -22.98 -11.19 2.09
CA THR A 620 -22.31 -10.00 1.57
C THR A 620 -22.74 -9.69 0.14
N GLU A 621 -22.81 -10.68 -0.73
CA GLU A 621 -23.28 -10.54 -2.12
C GLU A 621 -24.73 -10.02 -2.18
N ARG A 622 -25.62 -10.54 -1.34
CA ARG A 622 -27.02 -10.08 -1.24
C ARG A 622 -27.15 -8.64 -0.75
N ILE A 623 -26.32 -8.22 0.19
CA ILE A 623 -26.29 -6.84 0.68
C ILE A 623 -25.73 -5.94 -0.42
N LYS A 624 -24.62 -6.31 -1.04
CA LYS A 624 -23.99 -5.54 -2.13
C LYS A 624 -24.95 -5.31 -3.30
N SER A 625 -25.68 -6.33 -3.74
CA SER A 625 -26.62 -6.21 -4.85
C SER A 625 -27.76 -5.19 -4.61
N ARG A 626 -28.08 -4.91 -3.35
CA ARG A 626 -29.13 -3.97 -2.95
C ARG A 626 -28.64 -2.59 -2.58
N MET A 627 -27.38 -2.47 -2.12
CA MET A 627 -26.86 -1.27 -1.46
C MET A 627 -25.72 -0.59 -2.23
N SER A 628 -25.23 -1.18 -3.34
CA SER A 628 -24.11 -0.64 -4.12
C SER A 628 -24.35 0.75 -4.74
N HIS A 629 -25.61 1.18 -4.85
CA HIS A 629 -25.99 2.48 -5.37
C HIS A 629 -25.78 3.63 -4.37
N LEU A 630 -25.56 3.32 -3.08
CA LEU A 630 -25.34 4.32 -2.04
C LEU A 630 -23.91 4.83 -2.12
N LYS A 631 -23.72 6.11 -2.44
CA LYS A 631 -22.41 6.76 -2.41
C LYS A 631 -22.09 7.26 -1.01
N ASP A 632 -20.80 7.34 -0.69
CA ASP A 632 -20.27 7.87 0.58
C ASP A 632 -20.71 7.11 1.85
N VAL A 633 -21.19 5.87 1.68
CA VAL A 633 -21.62 5.01 2.79
C VAL A 633 -20.62 3.89 3.00
N LYS A 634 -20.34 3.57 4.27
CA LYS A 634 -19.55 2.41 4.69
C LYS A 634 -20.46 1.40 5.35
N ILE A 635 -20.45 0.17 4.86
CA ILE A 635 -21.28 -0.94 5.37
C ILE A 635 -20.36 -2.02 5.90
N ALA A 636 -20.41 -2.27 7.21
CA ALA A 636 -19.68 -3.34 7.86
C ALA A 636 -20.53 -4.62 7.93
N ILE A 637 -19.96 -5.74 7.48
CA ILE A 637 -20.60 -7.06 7.50
C ILE A 637 -19.67 -8.02 8.25
N MET A 638 -20.05 -8.37 9.48
CA MET A 638 -19.21 -9.14 10.40
C MET A 638 -19.81 -10.52 10.68
N GLY A 639 -18.98 -11.56 10.67
CA GLY A 639 -19.39 -12.94 10.88
C GLY A 639 -19.48 -13.36 12.35
N CYS A 640 -18.85 -12.61 13.25
CA CYS A 640 -18.83 -12.94 14.69
C CYS A 640 -18.53 -11.70 15.56
N ILE A 641 -18.68 -11.87 16.88
CA ILE A 641 -18.49 -10.83 17.91
C ILE A 641 -17.04 -10.32 18.07
N VAL A 642 -16.04 -10.98 17.49
CA VAL A 642 -14.62 -10.57 17.64
C VAL A 642 -14.36 -9.19 17.07
N ASN A 643 -14.94 -8.88 15.92
CA ASN A 643 -14.81 -7.60 15.22
C ASN A 643 -16.15 -6.85 15.07
N GLY A 644 -17.23 -7.45 15.54
CA GLY A 644 -18.54 -6.81 15.62
C GLY A 644 -18.69 -5.98 16.90
N PRO A 645 -19.69 -5.08 16.95
CA PRO A 645 -20.04 -4.35 18.16
C PRO A 645 -20.52 -5.25 19.27
#